data_1dd483c4862e0a9ccb968412d620cd77
#
_entry.id   1dd483c4862e0a9ccb968412d620cd77
#
_cell.length_a   1.000
_cell.length_b   1.000
_cell.length_c   1.000
_cell.angle_alpha   90.00
_cell.angle_beta   90.00
_cell.angle_gamma   90.00
#
_symmetry.space_group_name_H-M   'P 1'
#
loop_
_entity.id
_entity.type
_entity.pdbx_description
1 polymer ?
#
loop_
_entity_poly.entity_id
_entity_poly.type
_entity_poly.pdbx_seq_one_letter_code
_entity_poly.pdbx_strand_id
1 'polypeptide(L)'
;MKTRLQYFYRPCYFAVVLLLAFLTPKECIAQQNEQIVYTVLSDCSDTGYDNRQTPNFLFDGDTSTKWHMNRFRSSGYKRIITFQTSVAVNVCGYKISTCDDTENINMARNPKTWKLYGRTDKPTSKENIDGWTLISEVNEDDKLTGKQFMTATYTCNTSDKYNYFRWEITDVRDRSNDCVQASEFSLLQAVPFVEWNTTTNNLTFKYGNKPADIAGEYSCFDINGQTEEHPEWSEIFKKPEVTTVVFDESFKYFYPTSCREWFSTGYYLKNIEGLEYLNTNEVTDMSQMFKACYSLPNIDLTHFNTDKVTEMDQMFYACWSLTTLDLSEFNTSSVATMYQMFMSCKSLQTVYVNCNFTTENCNDNDNQMFAQCAKLAGATECDGTSDIGTNRANYVDGYLTDIAYARWSDDGKTLTFYSNHDRQSGDFGVLHSGYPSWLEDENERYTTATHVVFDESFSNARPTSCGYWFTSFQSLEGIEGIEHLNTSETTSMEGMFYGCVVKNNMNLSAHNTSKVKNMSNMFYNAQIPSVSLSGLDCSEVTDMEAMFMNASISQIDLTGLRTSKLTSMGSMFEGCQIKDNLDLSGFNTEKVTSMSSLFKNCTATNICLTSFKTSNVTDMSSMFEGCSKLTSLDLTTFNTENVQNNCSMFKDCSSLTSLTFGNFYVGFSTNLSAMFQGCSALTSVDLSKFNTANVIDMQYMFDGCKSLASLDVSMFDTGNVLNMCNMFSGCSSLTELDLMNFSTSNVQTMDNMFAGNSSLVWIFADSKFSTASCTRGNGMFNGCVSLLGAINYDASKTDYKYANCSTGYFADKNKGRNTYVRWNNTVLTFYYSYYKQSGDYE
;
A
#
# COMPACT_ATOMS: atom_id res chain seq x y z
N MET A 1 -40.72 31.71 18.61
CA MET A 1 -41.36 32.16 17.36
C MET A 1 -40.79 31.28 16.26
N LYS A 2 -41.43 30.18 15.83
CA LYS A 2 -42.40 30.10 14.73
C LYS A 2 -41.84 30.80 13.48
N THR A 3 -41.54 30.23 12.36
CA THR A 3 -42.28 29.31 11.45
C THR A 3 -41.37 28.94 10.30
N ARG A 4 -41.29 27.68 9.88
CA ARG A 4 -41.94 27.07 8.66
C ARG A 4 -41.52 27.61 7.30
N LEU A 5 -40.95 26.73 6.44
CA LEU A 5 -41.56 26.05 5.27
C LEU A 5 -40.41 25.46 4.44
N GLN A 6 -40.35 24.25 4.14
CA GLN A 6 -41.11 23.28 3.28
C GLN A 6 -40.59 23.18 1.84
N TYR A 7 -40.18 21.96 1.52
CA TYR A 7 -40.44 21.15 0.32
C TYR A 7 -39.78 21.51 -1.03
N PHE A 8 -39.02 20.62 -1.66
CA PHE A 8 -39.52 19.67 -2.66
C PHE A 8 -38.36 18.73 -3.16
N TYR A 9 -38.53 17.42 -3.01
CA TYR A 9 -38.47 16.30 -3.95
C TYR A 9 -37.17 16.08 -4.77
N ARG A 10 -36.64 14.89 -4.94
CA ARG A 10 -37.11 13.49 -4.78
C ARG A 10 -35.97 12.47 -4.81
N PRO A 11 -36.27 11.24 -4.45
CA PRO A 11 -35.31 10.20 -4.17
C PRO A 11 -35.19 9.23 -5.36
N CYS A 12 -34.14 8.44 -5.35
CA CYS A 12 -34.09 7.04 -5.83
C CYS A 12 -32.62 6.63 -5.92
N TYR A 13 -32.13 6.00 -4.87
CA TYR A 13 -31.05 4.99 -4.90
C TYR A 13 -30.79 4.55 -3.46
N PHE A 14 -31.85 4.12 -2.75
CA PHE A 14 -31.75 3.41 -1.47
C PHE A 14 -32.82 2.30 -1.41
N ALA A 15 -32.75 1.37 -2.34
CA ALA A 15 -33.67 0.22 -2.35
C ALA A 15 -33.09 -1.06 -2.92
N VAL A 16 -31.75 -1.23 -2.97
CA VAL A 16 -31.13 -2.51 -3.39
C VAL A 16 -30.09 -3.04 -2.38
N VAL A 17 -29.77 -2.30 -1.31
CA VAL A 17 -28.80 -2.76 -0.29
C VAL A 17 -29.47 -3.24 1.02
N LEU A 18 -30.80 -3.19 1.12
CA LEU A 18 -31.53 -3.61 2.33
C LEU A 18 -32.39 -4.88 2.16
N LEU A 19 -32.08 -5.74 1.18
CA LEU A 19 -32.72 -7.07 1.03
C LEU A 19 -31.73 -8.24 1.13
N LEU A 20 -30.52 -8.02 1.65
CA LEU A 20 -29.53 -9.07 1.96
C LEU A 20 -29.12 -9.11 3.45
N ALA A 21 -29.85 -8.41 4.32
CA ALA A 21 -29.57 -8.37 5.77
C ALA A 21 -30.64 -9.01 6.65
N PHE A 22 -31.52 -9.86 6.10
CA PHE A 22 -32.45 -10.69 6.87
C PHE A 22 -32.61 -12.09 6.26
N LEU A 23 -31.50 -12.73 5.93
CA LEU A 23 -31.44 -14.18 5.98
C LEU A 23 -30.87 -14.51 7.36
N THR A 24 -31.75 -14.94 8.23
CA THR A 24 -31.41 -15.44 9.58
C THR A 24 -30.42 -16.60 9.47
N PRO A 25 -29.54 -16.84 10.48
CA PRO A 25 -28.59 -17.96 10.49
C PRO A 25 -29.23 -19.37 10.47
N LYS A 26 -30.50 -19.49 10.11
CA LYS A 26 -31.26 -20.76 10.06
C LYS A 26 -31.18 -21.52 8.73
N GLU A 27 -30.55 -20.95 7.69
CA GLU A 27 -30.46 -21.68 6.39
C GLU A 27 -29.05 -22.22 6.06
N CYS A 28 -28.09 -22.13 6.99
CA CYS A 28 -26.82 -22.86 6.92
C CYS A 28 -26.83 -24.19 7.66
N ILE A 29 -27.98 -24.61 8.20
CA ILE A 29 -28.12 -25.87 8.94
C ILE A 29 -28.89 -26.87 8.08
N ALA A 30 -28.20 -27.93 7.73
CA ALA A 30 -28.63 -29.14 7.01
C ALA A 30 -28.31 -29.15 5.52
N GLN A 31 -27.03 -29.24 5.18
CA GLN A 31 -26.73 -30.20 4.09
C GLN A 31 -26.94 -31.62 4.68
N GLN A 32 -28.20 -32.03 4.82
CA GLN A 32 -28.54 -33.45 4.87
C GLN A 32 -27.83 -34.09 3.66
N ASN A 33 -27.28 -35.31 3.81
CA ASN A 33 -26.78 -36.15 2.77
C ASN A 33 -27.77 -36.15 1.57
N GLU A 34 -27.68 -35.16 0.71
CA GLU A 34 -28.41 -35.15 -0.55
C GLU A 34 -27.87 -36.32 -1.33
N GLN A 35 -28.72 -37.30 -1.59
CA GLN A 35 -28.39 -38.45 -2.41
C GLN A 35 -27.93 -37.90 -3.79
N ILE A 36 -26.67 -38.15 -4.15
CA ILE A 36 -26.13 -37.71 -5.42
C ILE A 36 -26.95 -38.35 -6.55
N VAL A 37 -27.62 -37.51 -7.35
CA VAL A 37 -28.33 -37.96 -8.54
C VAL A 37 -27.39 -37.78 -9.73
N TYR A 38 -27.26 -38.84 -10.51
CA TYR A 38 -26.38 -38.88 -11.66
C TYR A 38 -27.18 -38.71 -12.97
N THR A 39 -26.62 -37.94 -13.90
CA THR A 39 -27.19 -37.80 -15.25
C THR A 39 -26.09 -38.02 -16.28
N VAL A 40 -26.24 -39.04 -17.12
CA VAL A 40 -25.30 -39.32 -18.19
C VAL A 40 -25.44 -38.28 -19.31
N LEU A 41 -24.33 -37.72 -19.74
CA LEU A 41 -24.27 -36.76 -20.86
C LEU A 41 -24.07 -37.54 -22.17
N SER A 42 -25.15 -37.84 -22.90
CA SER A 42 -25.13 -38.64 -24.11
C SER A 42 -24.23 -38.11 -25.21
N ASP A 43 -24.14 -36.79 -25.36
CA ASP A 43 -23.30 -36.13 -26.37
C ASP A 43 -21.80 -36.20 -26.05
N CYS A 44 -21.45 -36.51 -24.80
CA CYS A 44 -20.08 -36.62 -24.31
C CYS A 44 -19.70 -38.03 -23.84
N SER A 45 -20.53 -39.04 -24.09
CA SER A 45 -20.33 -40.41 -23.64
C SER A 45 -20.44 -41.40 -24.80
N ASP A 46 -19.83 -42.61 -24.62
CA ASP A 46 -20.13 -43.77 -25.45
C ASP A 46 -21.49 -44.33 -25.06
N THR A 47 -22.31 -44.66 -26.08
CA THR A 47 -23.63 -45.29 -25.88
C THR A 47 -23.48 -46.79 -25.68
N GLY A 48 -24.43 -47.41 -24.96
CA GLY A 48 -24.45 -48.86 -24.78
C GLY A 48 -24.73 -49.66 -26.03
N TYR A 49 -24.69 -50.99 -25.92
CA TYR A 49 -24.90 -51.91 -27.04
C TYR A 49 -26.31 -51.85 -27.67
N ASP A 50 -27.31 -51.69 -26.82
CA ASP A 50 -28.71 -51.46 -27.18
C ASP A 50 -29.41 -50.64 -26.08
N ASN A 51 -30.70 -50.34 -26.27
CA ASN A 51 -31.50 -49.57 -25.33
C ASN A 51 -31.69 -50.21 -23.95
N ARG A 52 -31.22 -51.46 -23.74
CA ARG A 52 -31.31 -52.21 -22.49
C ARG A 52 -29.99 -52.28 -21.72
N GLN A 53 -28.89 -51.72 -22.27
CA GLN A 53 -27.55 -51.79 -21.67
C GLN A 53 -26.83 -50.43 -21.77
N THR A 54 -27.57 -49.35 -21.58
CA THR A 54 -27.08 -47.97 -21.70
C THR A 54 -26.25 -47.58 -20.49
N PRO A 55 -25.41 -46.52 -20.57
CA PRO A 55 -24.63 -46.01 -19.43
C PRO A 55 -25.47 -45.56 -18.22
N ASN A 56 -26.77 -45.32 -18.38
CA ASN A 56 -27.67 -44.97 -17.26
C ASN A 56 -27.79 -46.09 -16.22
N PHE A 57 -27.63 -47.38 -16.66
CA PHE A 57 -27.63 -48.52 -15.73
C PHE A 57 -26.41 -48.59 -14.80
N LEU A 58 -25.43 -47.71 -14.96
CA LEU A 58 -24.34 -47.54 -14.00
C LEU A 58 -24.74 -46.75 -12.76
N PHE A 59 -25.92 -46.16 -12.78
CA PHE A 59 -26.33 -45.17 -11.78
C PHE A 59 -27.78 -45.38 -11.30
N ASP A 60 -28.37 -46.56 -11.53
CA ASP A 60 -29.77 -46.83 -11.17
C ASP A 60 -29.90 -47.47 -9.79
N GLY A 61 -28.79 -47.81 -9.14
CA GLY A 61 -28.77 -48.45 -7.82
C GLY A 61 -29.10 -49.95 -7.82
N ASP A 62 -29.22 -50.55 -9.00
CA ASP A 62 -29.59 -51.98 -9.16
C ASP A 62 -28.42 -52.77 -9.78
N THR A 63 -27.69 -53.51 -8.95
CA THR A 63 -26.57 -54.36 -9.39
C THR A 63 -26.96 -55.47 -10.35
N SER A 64 -28.26 -55.77 -10.50
CA SER A 64 -28.79 -56.75 -11.48
C SER A 64 -28.89 -56.18 -12.90
N THR A 65 -28.88 -54.88 -13.08
CA THR A 65 -28.75 -54.22 -14.38
C THR A 65 -27.29 -54.04 -14.78
N LYS A 66 -27.03 -53.75 -16.05
CA LYS A 66 -25.66 -53.56 -16.50
C LYS A 66 -25.50 -52.61 -17.67
N TRP A 67 -24.42 -51.88 -17.67
CA TRP A 67 -23.85 -51.26 -18.83
C TRP A 67 -22.90 -52.26 -19.52
N HIS A 68 -23.10 -52.46 -20.82
CA HIS A 68 -22.28 -53.33 -21.64
C HIS A 68 -22.03 -52.71 -23.01
N MET A 69 -20.78 -52.71 -23.43
CA MET A 69 -20.35 -52.12 -24.70
C MET A 69 -19.49 -53.09 -25.49
N ASN A 70 -19.94 -53.43 -26.69
CA ASN A 70 -19.18 -54.21 -27.70
C ASN A 70 -18.21 -53.33 -28.48
N ARG A 71 -17.32 -53.96 -29.25
CA ARG A 71 -16.35 -53.30 -30.16
C ARG A 71 -15.33 -52.43 -29.42
N PHE A 72 -14.88 -52.90 -28.27
CA PHE A 72 -13.85 -52.21 -27.51
C PHE A 72 -12.53 -52.08 -28.31
N ARG A 73 -12.14 -53.11 -29.05
CA ARG A 73 -10.98 -53.14 -29.96
C ARG A 73 -11.10 -52.12 -31.10
N SER A 74 -12.24 -52.11 -31.77
CA SER A 74 -12.48 -51.23 -32.92
C SER A 74 -12.51 -49.75 -32.58
N SER A 75 -12.71 -49.41 -31.30
CA SER A 75 -12.60 -48.07 -30.79
C SER A 75 -11.19 -47.66 -30.28
N GLY A 76 -10.17 -48.52 -30.59
CA GLY A 76 -8.81 -48.26 -30.10
C GLY A 76 -8.59 -48.53 -28.60
N TYR A 77 -9.39 -49.46 -28.04
CA TYR A 77 -9.34 -49.78 -26.59
C TYR A 77 -9.64 -48.61 -25.68
N LYS A 78 -10.62 -47.76 -26.04
CA LYS A 78 -11.02 -46.61 -25.25
C LYS A 78 -12.54 -46.49 -25.18
N ARG A 79 -13.07 -46.33 -23.96
CA ARG A 79 -14.48 -45.99 -23.71
C ARG A 79 -14.59 -44.87 -22.69
N ILE A 80 -15.52 -43.99 -22.94
CA ILE A 80 -15.72 -42.81 -22.15
C ILE A 80 -17.18 -42.76 -21.71
N ILE A 81 -17.38 -42.56 -20.40
CA ILE A 81 -18.67 -42.23 -19.82
C ILE A 81 -18.53 -40.91 -19.10
N THR A 82 -19.32 -39.94 -19.52
CA THR A 82 -19.36 -38.61 -18.92
C THR A 82 -20.71 -38.42 -18.26
N PHE A 83 -20.70 -38.02 -17.01
CA PHE A 83 -21.92 -37.82 -16.24
C PHE A 83 -21.83 -36.53 -15.41
N GLN A 84 -23.02 -36.00 -15.08
CA GLN A 84 -23.19 -34.85 -14.21
C GLN A 84 -23.78 -35.36 -12.89
N THR A 85 -23.39 -34.72 -11.79
CA THR A 85 -24.01 -34.89 -10.47
C THR A 85 -24.96 -33.72 -10.18
N SER A 86 -26.03 -34.01 -9.39
CA SER A 86 -27.02 -33.00 -8.99
C SER A 86 -26.43 -31.84 -8.17
N VAL A 87 -25.33 -32.09 -7.46
CA VAL A 87 -24.59 -31.14 -6.64
C VAL A 87 -23.10 -31.25 -6.97
N ALA A 88 -22.33 -30.19 -6.67
CA ALA A 88 -20.88 -30.25 -6.79
C ALA A 88 -20.29 -31.13 -5.67
N VAL A 89 -19.43 -32.08 -6.02
CA VAL A 89 -18.94 -33.14 -5.13
C VAL A 89 -17.42 -33.07 -4.96
N ASN A 90 -16.96 -33.04 -3.71
CA ASN A 90 -15.59 -33.43 -3.37
C ASN A 90 -15.53 -34.97 -3.32
N VAL A 91 -14.62 -35.55 -4.07
CA VAL A 91 -14.57 -37.01 -4.20
C VAL A 91 -13.45 -37.58 -3.33
N CYS A 92 -13.79 -38.45 -2.38
CA CYS A 92 -12.83 -39.22 -1.59
C CYS A 92 -12.63 -40.66 -2.10
N GLY A 93 -13.40 -41.04 -3.09
CA GLY A 93 -13.33 -42.37 -3.71
C GLY A 93 -14.51 -42.64 -4.64
N TYR A 94 -14.56 -43.84 -5.15
CA TYR A 94 -15.70 -44.32 -5.94
C TYR A 94 -15.80 -45.85 -5.86
N LYS A 95 -16.97 -46.36 -6.16
CA LYS A 95 -17.26 -47.79 -6.18
C LYS A 95 -17.61 -48.24 -7.60
N ILE A 96 -17.14 -49.40 -7.97
CA ILE A 96 -17.51 -50.09 -9.21
C ILE A 96 -17.99 -51.49 -8.85
N SER A 97 -19.15 -51.88 -9.39
CA SER A 97 -19.70 -53.22 -9.18
C SER A 97 -19.63 -54.04 -10.47
N THR A 98 -19.36 -55.34 -10.31
CA THR A 98 -19.36 -56.31 -11.38
C THR A 98 -20.77 -56.80 -11.69
N CYS A 99 -20.99 -57.30 -12.90
CA CYS A 99 -22.29 -57.71 -13.38
C CYS A 99 -22.69 -59.12 -12.91
N ASP A 100 -23.95 -59.52 -13.16
CA ASP A 100 -24.57 -60.81 -12.91
C ASP A 100 -23.90 -61.99 -13.64
N ASP A 101 -23.31 -61.71 -14.80
CA ASP A 101 -22.63 -62.67 -15.64
C ASP A 101 -21.09 -62.62 -15.57
N THR A 102 -20.54 -62.05 -14.50
CA THR A 102 -19.08 -61.84 -14.33
C THR A 102 -18.31 -63.14 -14.08
N GLU A 103 -18.96 -64.23 -13.72
CA GLU A 103 -18.30 -65.52 -13.49
C GLU A 103 -17.71 -66.14 -14.78
N ASN A 104 -16.63 -66.87 -14.65
CA ASN A 104 -15.94 -67.60 -15.72
C ASN A 104 -15.47 -66.72 -16.90
N ILE A 105 -16.03 -66.94 -18.10
CA ILE A 105 -15.60 -66.26 -19.34
C ILE A 105 -15.89 -64.74 -19.32
N ASN A 106 -16.94 -64.32 -18.60
CA ASN A 106 -17.38 -62.92 -18.65
C ASN A 106 -16.60 -61.97 -17.76
N MET A 107 -15.79 -62.45 -16.81
CA MET A 107 -14.87 -61.57 -16.04
C MET A 107 -13.87 -60.85 -16.92
N ALA A 108 -13.59 -61.41 -18.10
CA ALA A 108 -12.73 -60.78 -19.11
C ALA A 108 -13.17 -59.41 -19.55
N ARG A 109 -14.44 -59.07 -19.38
CA ARG A 109 -15.05 -57.76 -19.75
C ARG A 109 -14.94 -56.70 -18.71
N ASN A 110 -14.54 -57.00 -17.46
CA ASN A 110 -14.41 -56.03 -16.41
C ASN A 110 -13.28 -55.05 -16.73
N PRO A 111 -13.43 -53.72 -16.38
CA PRO A 111 -12.36 -52.75 -16.52
C PRO A 111 -11.08 -53.22 -15.81
N LYS A 112 -9.93 -52.95 -16.42
CA LYS A 112 -8.60 -53.29 -15.88
C LYS A 112 -7.76 -52.04 -15.69
N THR A 113 -7.87 -51.09 -16.62
CA THR A 113 -7.14 -49.80 -16.57
C THR A 113 -8.11 -48.68 -16.92
N TRP A 114 -8.13 -47.64 -16.12
CA TRP A 114 -8.99 -46.50 -16.37
C TRP A 114 -8.50 -45.22 -15.65
N LYS A 115 -9.08 -44.09 -16.05
CA LYS A 115 -8.90 -42.79 -15.41
C LYS A 115 -10.26 -42.18 -15.08
N LEU A 116 -10.34 -41.52 -13.93
CA LEU A 116 -11.47 -40.69 -13.53
C LEU A 116 -11.04 -39.24 -13.50
N TYR A 117 -11.79 -38.37 -14.13
CA TYR A 117 -11.56 -36.94 -14.18
C TYR A 117 -12.75 -36.18 -13.63
N GLY A 118 -12.51 -34.97 -13.10
CA GLY A 118 -13.50 -34.01 -12.68
C GLY A 118 -13.41 -32.67 -13.40
N ARG A 119 -14.55 -31.97 -13.48
CA ARG A 119 -14.64 -30.67 -14.11
C ARG A 119 -15.79 -29.85 -13.47
N THR A 120 -15.64 -28.52 -13.40
CA THR A 120 -16.67 -27.61 -12.87
C THR A 120 -17.67 -27.20 -13.94
N ASP A 121 -17.22 -26.96 -15.17
CA ASP A 121 -18.08 -26.52 -16.27
C ASP A 121 -18.53 -27.67 -17.18
N LYS A 122 -19.69 -27.44 -17.83
CA LYS A 122 -20.27 -28.43 -18.74
C LYS A 122 -19.35 -28.70 -19.93
N PRO A 123 -18.95 -29.99 -20.17
CA PRO A 123 -18.15 -30.33 -21.33
C PRO A 123 -18.95 -30.16 -22.63
N THR A 124 -18.25 -29.82 -23.71
CA THR A 124 -18.87 -29.55 -25.02
C THR A 124 -18.75 -30.70 -26.00
N SER A 125 -17.81 -31.61 -25.77
CA SER A 125 -17.64 -32.82 -26.62
C SER A 125 -16.91 -33.93 -25.87
N LYS A 126 -17.06 -35.17 -26.37
CA LYS A 126 -16.40 -36.35 -25.85
C LYS A 126 -14.87 -36.34 -26.05
N GLU A 127 -14.38 -35.76 -27.12
CA GLU A 127 -12.96 -35.78 -27.50
C GLU A 127 -12.14 -34.70 -26.81
N ASN A 128 -12.78 -33.59 -26.39
CA ASN A 128 -12.06 -32.50 -25.76
C ASN A 128 -11.69 -32.86 -24.32
N ILE A 129 -10.38 -32.89 -24.05
CA ILE A 129 -9.81 -33.15 -22.72
C ILE A 129 -9.44 -31.86 -21.96
N ASP A 130 -9.49 -30.70 -22.60
CA ASP A 130 -9.15 -29.43 -21.97
C ASP A 130 -10.10 -29.11 -20.81
N GLY A 131 -9.55 -28.68 -19.69
CA GLY A 131 -10.28 -28.31 -18.48
C GLY A 131 -10.74 -29.52 -17.63
N TRP A 132 -10.31 -30.73 -17.93
CA TRP A 132 -10.51 -31.89 -17.11
C TRP A 132 -9.33 -32.11 -16.15
N THR A 133 -9.60 -32.22 -14.86
CA THR A 133 -8.62 -32.53 -13.80
C THR A 133 -8.62 -34.03 -13.54
N LEU A 134 -7.46 -34.66 -13.57
CA LEU A 134 -7.31 -36.07 -13.23
C LEU A 134 -7.54 -36.27 -11.72
N ILE A 135 -8.53 -37.09 -11.36
CA ILE A 135 -8.89 -37.45 -9.98
C ILE A 135 -8.22 -38.75 -9.57
N SER A 136 -8.31 -39.76 -10.42
CA SER A 136 -7.82 -41.12 -10.13
C SER A 136 -7.34 -41.81 -11.40
N GLU A 137 -6.26 -42.57 -11.29
CA GLU A 137 -5.75 -43.43 -12.32
C GLU A 137 -5.53 -44.83 -11.73
N VAL A 138 -6.13 -45.83 -12.34
CA VAL A 138 -5.97 -47.23 -11.97
C VAL A 138 -5.32 -47.98 -13.13
N ASN A 139 -4.14 -48.54 -12.86
CA ASN A 139 -3.38 -49.34 -13.79
C ASN A 139 -3.36 -50.78 -13.28
N GLU A 140 -3.78 -51.76 -14.15
CA GLU A 140 -3.74 -53.16 -13.82
C GLU A 140 -4.56 -53.55 -12.57
N ASP A 141 -5.84 -53.16 -12.52
CA ASP A 141 -6.74 -53.43 -11.36
C ASP A 141 -6.73 -54.94 -10.98
N ASP A 142 -6.64 -55.22 -9.70
CA ASP A 142 -6.68 -56.54 -9.10
C ASP A 142 -7.96 -56.80 -8.26
N LYS A 143 -8.84 -55.84 -8.08
CA LYS A 143 -10.01 -55.90 -7.20
C LYS A 143 -11.25 -56.47 -7.91
N LEU A 144 -11.51 -56.09 -9.17
CA LEU A 144 -12.70 -56.53 -9.91
C LEU A 144 -12.50 -57.96 -10.49
N THR A 145 -12.26 -58.93 -9.59
CA THR A 145 -11.88 -60.30 -9.92
C THR A 145 -13.07 -61.27 -9.83
N GLY A 146 -13.59 -61.77 -10.95
CA GLY A 146 -14.28 -63.03 -11.13
C GLY A 146 -15.48 -63.41 -10.24
N LYS A 147 -16.09 -62.49 -9.51
CA LYS A 147 -17.33 -62.72 -8.72
C LYS A 147 -18.44 -61.83 -9.23
N GLN A 148 -19.67 -62.42 -9.32
CA GLN A 148 -20.88 -61.62 -9.58
C GLN A 148 -21.18 -60.65 -8.45
N PHE A 149 -21.75 -59.50 -8.83
CA PHE A 149 -22.19 -58.43 -7.87
C PHE A 149 -21.14 -58.02 -6.86
N MET A 150 -19.86 -58.19 -7.19
CA MET A 150 -18.78 -57.72 -6.32
C MET A 150 -18.55 -56.25 -6.50
N THR A 151 -18.61 -55.51 -5.41
CA THR A 151 -18.27 -54.06 -5.38
C THR A 151 -16.87 -53.85 -4.88
N ALA A 152 -16.04 -53.17 -5.68
CA ALA A 152 -14.71 -52.72 -5.30
C ALA A 152 -14.72 -51.20 -5.02
N THR A 153 -13.99 -50.79 -3.99
CA THR A 153 -13.82 -49.39 -3.62
C THR A 153 -12.42 -48.92 -4.00
N TYR A 154 -12.35 -47.75 -4.59
CA TYR A 154 -11.12 -47.04 -4.97
C TYR A 154 -11.07 -45.72 -4.25
N THR A 155 -9.98 -45.44 -3.55
CA THR A 155 -9.78 -44.21 -2.80
C THR A 155 -9.07 -43.17 -3.65
N CYS A 156 -9.49 -41.95 -3.53
CA CYS A 156 -8.84 -40.73 -4.06
C CYS A 156 -9.27 -39.55 -3.16
N ASN A 157 -8.59 -38.42 -3.29
CA ASN A 157 -8.99 -37.21 -2.56
C ASN A 157 -8.86 -36.03 -3.50
N THR A 158 -9.90 -35.20 -3.54
CA THR A 158 -9.90 -33.96 -4.30
C THR A 158 -10.04 -32.76 -3.34
N SER A 159 -9.29 -31.69 -3.61
CA SER A 159 -9.46 -30.39 -2.95
C SER A 159 -10.66 -29.63 -3.51
N ASP A 160 -10.98 -29.86 -4.78
CA ASP A 160 -12.00 -29.12 -5.50
C ASP A 160 -13.30 -29.91 -5.61
N LYS A 161 -14.43 -29.18 -5.72
CA LYS A 161 -15.72 -29.74 -6.01
C LYS A 161 -15.98 -29.76 -7.51
N TYR A 162 -16.45 -30.89 -8.04
CA TYR A 162 -16.78 -31.05 -9.43
C TYR A 162 -18.27 -31.38 -9.63
N ASN A 163 -18.85 -30.91 -10.73
CA ASN A 163 -20.21 -31.24 -11.17
C ASN A 163 -20.23 -32.23 -12.32
N TYR A 164 -19.14 -32.32 -13.07
CA TYR A 164 -19.03 -33.16 -14.23
C TYR A 164 -17.86 -34.12 -14.06
N PHE A 165 -18.12 -35.40 -14.40
CA PHE A 165 -17.15 -36.48 -14.25
C PHE A 165 -17.00 -37.21 -15.56
N ARG A 166 -15.80 -37.69 -15.81
CA ARG A 166 -15.45 -38.48 -16.99
C ARG A 166 -14.71 -39.73 -16.53
N TRP A 167 -15.32 -40.87 -16.73
CA TRP A 167 -14.69 -42.16 -16.53
C TRP A 167 -14.20 -42.68 -17.90
N GLU A 168 -12.89 -42.82 -18.04
CA GLU A 168 -12.20 -43.21 -19.27
C GLU A 168 -11.53 -44.58 -19.08
N ILE A 169 -12.08 -45.63 -19.68
CA ILE A 169 -11.58 -46.99 -19.59
C ILE A 169 -10.69 -47.26 -20.79
N THR A 170 -9.46 -47.73 -20.55
CA THR A 170 -8.43 -47.93 -21.58
C THR A 170 -7.98 -49.36 -21.68
N ASP A 171 -8.36 -50.23 -20.73
CA ASP A 171 -8.11 -51.67 -20.81
C ASP A 171 -9.17 -52.51 -20.08
N VAL A 172 -9.32 -53.77 -20.50
CA VAL A 172 -10.16 -54.78 -19.88
C VAL A 172 -9.30 -55.99 -19.53
N ARG A 173 -9.80 -56.89 -18.64
CA ARG A 173 -9.02 -58.00 -18.11
C ARG A 173 -8.55 -58.98 -19.19
N ASP A 174 -9.35 -59.23 -20.22
CA ASP A 174 -8.90 -60.01 -21.36
C ASP A 174 -9.27 -59.32 -22.68
N ARG A 175 -8.24 -58.86 -23.36
CA ARG A 175 -8.34 -58.19 -24.66
C ARG A 175 -8.82 -59.11 -25.79
N SER A 176 -8.87 -60.45 -25.60
CA SER A 176 -9.48 -61.35 -26.57
C SER A 176 -11.00 -61.15 -26.66
N ASN A 177 -11.62 -60.66 -25.58
CA ASN A 177 -13.01 -60.29 -25.50
C ASN A 177 -13.21 -58.83 -25.91
N ASP A 178 -13.92 -58.56 -26.98
CA ASP A 178 -14.14 -57.26 -27.59
C ASP A 178 -15.25 -56.44 -26.86
N CYS A 179 -15.34 -56.54 -25.54
CA CYS A 179 -16.38 -55.95 -24.70
C CYS A 179 -15.83 -55.34 -23.40
N VAL A 180 -16.55 -54.35 -22.88
CA VAL A 180 -16.39 -53.81 -21.52
C VAL A 180 -17.76 -53.75 -20.82
N GLN A 181 -17.82 -54.00 -19.52
CA GLN A 181 -19.05 -53.99 -18.74
C GLN A 181 -18.83 -53.57 -17.27
N ALA A 182 -19.89 -53.01 -16.66
CA ALA A 182 -20.02 -52.78 -15.21
C ALA A 182 -21.52 -52.69 -14.87
N SER A 183 -21.90 -53.04 -13.65
CA SER A 183 -23.30 -52.91 -13.20
C SER A 183 -23.56 -51.57 -12.48
N GLU A 184 -22.64 -51.14 -11.61
CA GLU A 184 -22.80 -49.92 -10.84
C GLU A 184 -21.51 -49.13 -10.79
N PHE A 185 -21.65 -47.77 -10.78
CA PHE A 185 -20.62 -46.81 -10.46
C PHE A 185 -21.20 -45.77 -9.50
N SER A 186 -20.54 -45.54 -8.40
CA SER A 186 -20.94 -44.46 -7.46
C SER A 186 -19.73 -43.69 -6.93
N LEU A 187 -19.83 -42.37 -6.85
CA LEU A 187 -18.84 -41.52 -6.16
C LEU A 187 -19.04 -41.60 -4.64
N LEU A 188 -17.95 -41.52 -3.93
CA LEU A 188 -17.94 -41.35 -2.48
C LEU A 188 -17.64 -39.91 -2.21
N GLN A 189 -18.62 -39.22 -1.62
CA GLN A 189 -18.48 -37.82 -1.23
C GLN A 189 -17.66 -37.75 0.05
N ALA A 190 -16.64 -36.89 0.05
CA ALA A 190 -15.90 -36.60 1.25
C ALA A 190 -16.73 -35.70 2.20
N VAL A 191 -16.80 -36.10 3.44
CA VAL A 191 -17.40 -35.33 4.51
C VAL A 191 -16.42 -35.20 5.68
N PRO A 192 -16.45 -34.10 6.44
CA PRO A 192 -15.66 -33.99 7.66
C PRO A 192 -16.38 -34.74 8.79
N PHE A 193 -15.62 -35.52 9.57
CA PHE A 193 -16.14 -36.24 10.72
C PHE A 193 -15.06 -36.47 11.78
N VAL A 194 -15.49 -36.70 13.02
CA VAL A 194 -14.63 -37.09 14.13
C VAL A 194 -14.87 -38.56 14.46
N GLU A 195 -13.81 -39.35 14.45
CA GLU A 195 -13.85 -40.77 14.83
C GLU A 195 -13.30 -40.93 16.25
N TRP A 196 -14.06 -41.49 17.14
CA TRP A 196 -13.58 -41.92 18.46
C TRP A 196 -13.31 -43.41 18.48
N ASN A 197 -12.06 -43.79 18.60
CA ASN A 197 -11.64 -45.17 18.72
C ASN A 197 -11.57 -45.57 20.20
N THR A 198 -12.46 -46.45 20.62
CA THR A 198 -12.57 -46.87 22.03
C THR A 198 -11.41 -47.76 22.50
N THR A 199 -10.62 -48.32 21.60
CA THR A 199 -9.45 -49.15 21.91
C THR A 199 -8.21 -48.28 22.20
N THR A 200 -7.99 -47.27 21.37
CA THR A 200 -6.83 -46.36 21.50
C THR A 200 -7.18 -45.15 22.35
N ASN A 201 -8.44 -44.84 22.59
CA ASN A 201 -8.99 -43.66 23.23
C ASN A 201 -8.60 -42.34 22.51
N ASN A 202 -8.32 -42.40 21.23
CA ASN A 202 -8.04 -41.22 20.41
C ASN A 202 -9.31 -40.72 19.73
N LEU A 203 -9.41 -39.40 19.68
CA LEU A 203 -10.35 -38.70 18.78
C LEU A 203 -9.57 -38.30 17.53
N THR A 204 -10.02 -38.79 16.36
CA THR A 204 -9.34 -38.47 15.10
C THR A 204 -10.27 -37.68 14.18
N PHE A 205 -9.86 -36.50 13.79
CA PHE A 205 -10.53 -35.64 12.81
C PHE A 205 -10.13 -36.09 11.39
N LYS A 206 -11.12 -36.41 10.56
CA LYS A 206 -10.94 -36.96 9.22
C LYS A 206 -11.82 -36.25 8.20
N TYR A 207 -11.37 -36.25 6.97
CA TYR A 207 -12.17 -35.81 5.82
C TYR A 207 -12.19 -36.91 4.76
N GLY A 208 -13.36 -37.49 4.51
CA GLY A 208 -13.44 -38.60 3.59
C GLY A 208 -14.76 -39.34 3.69
N ASN A 209 -14.71 -40.66 3.44
CA ASN A 209 -15.88 -41.53 3.54
C ASN A 209 -16.13 -41.89 5.01
N LYS A 210 -17.15 -41.27 5.62
CA LYS A 210 -17.52 -41.53 7.01
C LYS A 210 -18.03 -42.97 7.15
N PRO A 211 -17.38 -43.82 7.94
CA PRO A 211 -17.85 -45.18 8.18
C PRO A 211 -19.12 -45.20 9.09
N ALA A 212 -19.83 -46.29 9.05
CA ALA A 212 -20.90 -46.52 10.06
C ALA A 212 -20.28 -46.87 11.42
N ASP A 213 -20.96 -46.49 12.50
CA ASP A 213 -20.54 -46.84 13.86
C ASP A 213 -20.44 -48.37 14.06
N ILE A 214 -19.39 -48.81 14.75
CA ILE A 214 -19.22 -50.18 15.19
C ILE A 214 -19.24 -50.20 16.72
N ALA A 215 -20.32 -50.75 17.29
CA ALA A 215 -20.50 -50.79 18.71
C ALA A 215 -19.33 -51.46 19.44
N GLY A 216 -18.69 -50.76 20.37
CA GLY A 216 -17.54 -51.22 21.15
C GLY A 216 -16.18 -51.07 20.44
N GLU A 217 -16.13 -50.54 19.22
CA GLU A 217 -14.89 -50.28 18.49
C GLU A 217 -14.68 -48.80 18.20
N TYR A 218 -15.62 -48.16 17.51
CA TYR A 218 -15.59 -46.73 17.23
C TYR A 218 -16.94 -46.10 17.00
N SER A 219 -17.03 -44.80 17.27
CA SER A 219 -18.16 -43.92 16.95
C SER A 219 -17.72 -42.77 16.07
N CYS A 220 -18.58 -42.38 15.11
CA CYS A 220 -18.27 -41.29 14.15
C CYS A 220 -19.28 -40.14 14.30
N PHE A 221 -18.78 -38.95 14.55
CA PHE A 221 -19.57 -37.72 14.74
C PHE A 221 -19.44 -36.82 13.50
N ASP A 222 -20.53 -36.13 13.14
CA ASP A 222 -20.50 -35.12 12.06
C ASP A 222 -19.97 -33.78 12.57
N ILE A 223 -19.04 -33.19 11.84
CA ILE A 223 -18.54 -31.85 12.20
C ILE A 223 -19.59 -30.77 11.88
N ASN A 224 -20.42 -30.97 10.87
CA ASN A 224 -21.52 -30.07 10.51
C ASN A 224 -22.81 -30.31 11.30
N GLY A 225 -22.88 -31.37 12.10
CA GLY A 225 -24.03 -31.74 12.91
C GLY A 225 -23.99 -31.11 14.30
N GLN A 226 -23.60 -29.84 14.43
CA GLN A 226 -23.66 -29.13 15.70
C GLN A 226 -25.12 -28.95 16.10
N THR A 227 -25.52 -29.58 17.21
CA THR A 227 -26.71 -29.16 17.97
C THR A 227 -26.44 -27.76 18.52
N GLU A 228 -27.42 -26.91 18.65
CA GLU A 228 -27.34 -25.46 18.85
C GLU A 228 -26.36 -24.95 19.95
N GLU A 229 -25.72 -25.82 20.75
CA GLU A 229 -24.88 -25.42 21.89
C GLU A 229 -23.45 -26.02 21.86
N HIS A 230 -23.24 -27.31 21.48
CA HIS A 230 -21.93 -27.96 21.59
C HIS A 230 -21.67 -28.99 20.49
N PRO A 231 -20.40 -29.26 20.13
CA PRO A 231 -20.04 -30.35 19.22
C PRO A 231 -20.51 -31.70 19.77
N GLU A 232 -20.99 -32.59 18.90
CA GLU A 232 -21.51 -33.93 19.30
C GLU A 232 -20.50 -34.78 20.09
N TRP A 233 -19.18 -34.57 19.82
CA TRP A 233 -18.10 -35.29 20.51
C TRP A 233 -17.69 -34.67 21.86
N SER A 234 -18.29 -33.56 22.30
CA SER A 234 -17.90 -32.84 23.53
C SER A 234 -17.96 -33.67 24.79
N GLU A 235 -18.95 -34.60 24.87
CA GLU A 235 -19.06 -35.50 26.02
C GLU A 235 -17.89 -36.52 26.10
N ILE A 236 -17.25 -36.82 24.99
CA ILE A 236 -16.09 -37.71 24.92
C ILE A 236 -14.87 -37.04 25.57
N PHE A 237 -14.70 -35.73 25.48
CA PHE A 237 -13.59 -34.99 26.09
C PHE A 237 -13.62 -34.99 27.62
N LYS A 238 -14.76 -35.29 28.24
CA LYS A 238 -14.88 -35.37 29.70
C LYS A 238 -14.33 -36.69 30.27
N LYS A 239 -13.94 -37.63 29.39
CA LYS A 239 -13.42 -38.94 29.83
C LYS A 239 -11.89 -38.85 30.09
N PRO A 240 -11.43 -39.37 31.27
CA PRO A 240 -10.05 -39.29 31.69
C PRO A 240 -9.07 -40.01 30.76
N GLU A 241 -9.51 -41.00 30.02
CA GLU A 241 -8.73 -41.77 29.06
C GLU A 241 -8.44 -41.03 27.75
N VAL A 242 -9.22 -39.97 27.43
CA VAL A 242 -9.03 -39.19 26.18
C VAL A 242 -7.98 -38.11 26.42
N THR A 243 -6.76 -38.41 26.11
CA THR A 243 -5.62 -37.53 26.34
C THR A 243 -4.99 -36.99 25.04
N THR A 244 -5.37 -37.53 23.89
CA THR A 244 -4.81 -37.14 22.58
C THR A 244 -5.92 -36.98 21.55
N VAL A 245 -5.80 -35.91 20.76
CA VAL A 245 -6.55 -35.67 19.54
C VAL A 245 -5.59 -35.80 18.36
N VAL A 246 -6.05 -36.37 17.27
CA VAL A 246 -5.28 -36.53 16.03
C VAL A 246 -6.04 -35.89 14.87
N PHE A 247 -5.37 -35.07 14.08
CA PHE A 247 -5.84 -34.66 12.75
C PHE A 247 -5.19 -35.55 11.71
N ASP A 248 -6.01 -36.30 10.98
CA ASP A 248 -5.53 -37.09 9.84
C ASP A 248 -5.15 -36.17 8.69
N GLU A 249 -4.13 -36.53 7.89
CA GLU A 249 -3.68 -35.73 6.75
C GLU A 249 -4.81 -35.39 5.76
N SER A 250 -5.84 -36.20 5.67
CA SER A 250 -7.02 -35.94 4.83
C SER A 250 -7.77 -34.66 5.24
N PHE A 251 -7.63 -34.24 6.50
CA PHE A 251 -8.38 -33.08 7.04
C PHE A 251 -7.95 -31.75 6.40
N LYS A 252 -6.76 -31.68 5.81
CA LYS A 252 -6.27 -30.49 5.08
C LYS A 252 -7.15 -30.06 3.90
N TYR A 253 -8.03 -30.95 3.44
CA TYR A 253 -8.97 -30.67 2.34
C TYR A 253 -10.34 -30.16 2.82
N PHE A 254 -10.52 -30.03 4.13
CA PHE A 254 -11.70 -29.44 4.72
C PHE A 254 -11.44 -28.02 5.19
N TYR A 255 -12.35 -27.09 4.92
CA TYR A 255 -12.28 -25.66 5.28
C TYR A 255 -13.44 -25.33 6.19
N PRO A 256 -13.29 -25.46 7.51
CA PRO A 256 -14.33 -25.11 8.46
C PRO A 256 -14.57 -23.60 8.44
N THR A 257 -15.82 -23.19 8.67
CA THR A 257 -16.17 -21.78 8.86
C THR A 257 -16.23 -21.38 10.34
N SER A 258 -16.28 -22.36 11.23
CA SER A 258 -16.24 -22.18 12.69
C SER A 258 -15.48 -23.34 13.35
N CYS A 259 -14.65 -23.01 14.32
CA CYS A 259 -13.97 -23.95 15.23
C CYS A 259 -14.45 -23.76 16.68
N ARG A 260 -15.61 -23.11 16.87
CA ARG A 260 -16.19 -22.85 18.17
C ARG A 260 -16.32 -24.14 18.97
N GLU A 261 -15.77 -24.10 20.21
CA GLU A 261 -15.85 -25.18 21.18
C GLU A 261 -15.27 -26.55 20.77
N TRP A 262 -14.48 -26.63 19.71
CA TRP A 262 -14.01 -27.91 19.17
C TRP A 262 -13.29 -28.80 20.19
N PHE A 263 -12.51 -28.19 21.11
CA PHE A 263 -11.78 -28.90 22.18
C PHE A 263 -12.27 -28.48 23.57
N SER A 264 -13.38 -27.74 23.66
CA SER A 264 -13.94 -27.26 24.91
C SER A 264 -14.19 -28.43 25.85
N THR A 265 -13.90 -28.23 27.15
CA THR A 265 -13.99 -29.25 28.19
C THR A 265 -13.07 -30.47 28.07
N GLY A 266 -12.03 -30.34 27.22
CA GLY A 266 -10.94 -31.33 27.13
C GLY A 266 -10.08 -31.39 28.39
N TYR A 267 -10.66 -31.72 29.53
CA TYR A 267 -10.04 -31.62 30.85
C TYR A 267 -8.72 -32.41 30.96
N TYR A 268 -8.65 -33.54 30.28
CA TYR A 268 -7.51 -34.47 30.32
C TYR A 268 -6.65 -34.43 29.06
N LEU A 269 -6.99 -33.57 28.07
CA LEU A 269 -6.26 -33.44 26.82
C LEU A 269 -4.86 -32.93 27.10
N LYS A 270 -3.85 -33.66 26.61
CA LYS A 270 -2.42 -33.37 26.79
C LYS A 270 -1.72 -33.08 25.47
N ASN A 271 -2.25 -33.59 24.36
CA ASN A 271 -1.59 -33.52 23.07
C ASN A 271 -2.61 -33.41 21.93
N ILE A 272 -2.27 -32.62 20.90
CA ILE A 272 -2.99 -32.54 19.64
C ILE A 272 -1.96 -32.80 18.53
N GLU A 273 -2.13 -33.90 17.82
CA GLU A 273 -1.22 -34.32 16.73
C GLU A 273 -1.83 -33.94 15.38
N GLY A 274 -0.99 -33.49 14.43
CA GLY A 274 -1.41 -33.16 13.09
C GLY A 274 -2.27 -31.89 13.00
N LEU A 275 -2.22 -31.01 13.99
CA LEU A 275 -3.02 -29.76 14.02
C LEU A 275 -2.72 -28.88 12.81
N GLU A 276 -1.56 -29.02 12.17
CA GLU A 276 -1.18 -28.36 10.91
C GLU A 276 -2.08 -28.74 9.72
N TYR A 277 -2.85 -29.83 9.83
CA TYR A 277 -3.85 -30.20 8.85
C TYR A 277 -5.20 -29.52 9.02
N LEU A 278 -5.39 -28.73 10.09
CA LEU A 278 -6.57 -27.90 10.27
C LEU A 278 -6.43 -26.59 9.47
N ASN A 279 -7.17 -26.49 8.39
CA ASN A 279 -7.17 -25.28 7.56
C ASN A 279 -8.13 -24.24 8.10
N THR A 280 -7.59 -23.12 8.62
CA THR A 280 -8.40 -22.07 9.24
C THR A 280 -8.71 -20.88 8.32
N ASN A 281 -8.39 -20.94 7.03
CA ASN A 281 -8.55 -19.83 6.08
C ASN A 281 -10.00 -19.30 5.93
N GLU A 282 -11.01 -20.09 6.27
CA GLU A 282 -12.43 -19.70 6.18
C GLU A 282 -13.09 -19.56 7.55
N VAL A 283 -12.34 -19.71 8.64
CA VAL A 283 -12.87 -19.65 10.00
C VAL A 283 -13.19 -18.20 10.40
N THR A 284 -14.40 -17.99 10.89
CA THR A 284 -14.87 -16.69 11.39
C THR A 284 -15.08 -16.69 12.92
N ASP A 285 -15.25 -17.86 13.55
CA ASP A 285 -15.48 -17.99 14.99
C ASP A 285 -14.58 -19.07 15.60
N MET A 286 -13.69 -18.65 16.51
CA MET A 286 -12.81 -19.51 17.32
C MET A 286 -13.15 -19.47 18.81
N SER A 287 -14.34 -18.95 19.18
CA SER A 287 -14.77 -18.82 20.56
C SER A 287 -14.75 -20.15 21.28
N GLN A 288 -14.20 -20.16 22.49
CA GLN A 288 -14.12 -21.31 23.38
C GLN A 288 -13.39 -22.55 22.81
N MET A 289 -12.61 -22.39 21.73
CA MET A 289 -12.01 -23.52 21.01
C MET A 289 -11.21 -24.45 21.94
N PHE A 290 -10.42 -23.90 22.86
CA PHE A 290 -9.62 -24.64 23.85
C PHE A 290 -10.08 -24.44 25.30
N LYS A 291 -11.30 -23.97 25.51
CA LYS A 291 -11.82 -23.67 26.83
C LYS A 291 -11.77 -24.90 27.76
N ALA A 292 -11.19 -24.70 28.93
CA ALA A 292 -11.06 -25.73 29.98
C ALA A 292 -10.22 -26.97 29.59
N CYS A 293 -9.23 -26.78 28.67
CA CYS A 293 -8.18 -27.77 28.41
C CYS A 293 -7.15 -27.75 29.56
N TYR A 294 -7.55 -28.24 30.76
CA TYR A 294 -6.77 -28.10 31.98
C TYR A 294 -5.39 -28.73 31.93
N SER A 295 -5.21 -29.78 31.14
CA SER A 295 -4.00 -30.60 31.12
C SER A 295 -3.08 -30.35 29.93
N LEU A 296 -3.48 -29.44 29.00
CA LEU A 296 -2.74 -29.11 27.79
C LEU A 296 -1.55 -28.18 28.12
N PRO A 297 -0.28 -28.64 28.01
CA PRO A 297 0.85 -27.86 28.46
C PRO A 297 1.36 -26.86 27.40
N ASN A 298 1.20 -27.18 26.14
CA ASN A 298 1.58 -26.37 24.98
C ASN A 298 0.68 -26.67 23.79
N ILE A 299 0.67 -25.79 22.80
CA ILE A 299 -0.04 -25.95 21.55
C ILE A 299 0.67 -25.12 20.47
N ASP A 300 0.84 -25.69 19.29
CA ASP A 300 1.40 -25.00 18.12
C ASP A 300 0.24 -24.46 17.26
N LEU A 301 0.16 -23.13 17.16
CA LEU A 301 -0.84 -22.38 16.38
C LEU A 301 -0.20 -21.54 15.27
N THR A 302 1.08 -21.71 14.99
CA THR A 302 1.84 -20.90 14.04
C THR A 302 1.33 -21.01 12.59
N HIS A 303 0.55 -22.05 12.29
CA HIS A 303 -0.07 -22.27 10.98
C HIS A 303 -1.54 -21.76 10.87
N PHE A 304 -2.06 -21.18 11.96
CA PHE A 304 -3.44 -20.65 11.95
C PHE A 304 -3.53 -19.32 11.19
N ASN A 305 -4.41 -19.27 10.20
CA ASN A 305 -4.83 -18.04 9.58
C ASN A 305 -6.07 -17.50 10.31
N THR A 306 -5.97 -16.30 10.85
CA THR A 306 -7.07 -15.65 11.60
C THR A 306 -7.61 -14.39 10.92
N ASP A 307 -7.24 -14.11 9.66
CA ASP A 307 -7.65 -12.90 8.93
C ASP A 307 -9.16 -12.66 8.87
N LYS A 308 -9.95 -13.76 8.85
CA LYS A 308 -11.42 -13.71 8.78
C LYS A 308 -12.12 -13.86 10.14
N VAL A 309 -11.35 -14.12 11.19
CA VAL A 309 -11.93 -14.38 12.52
C VAL A 309 -12.48 -13.09 13.13
N THR A 310 -13.72 -13.16 13.58
CA THR A 310 -14.42 -12.05 14.23
C THR A 310 -14.71 -12.30 15.71
N GLU A 311 -14.67 -13.56 16.19
CA GLU A 311 -14.98 -13.94 17.54
C GLU A 311 -13.91 -14.88 18.12
N MET A 312 -13.33 -14.51 19.29
CA MET A 312 -12.31 -15.28 20.04
C MET A 312 -12.62 -15.37 21.54
N ASP A 313 -13.89 -15.22 21.93
CA ASP A 313 -14.29 -15.26 23.34
C ASP A 313 -13.87 -16.54 24.01
N GLN A 314 -13.24 -16.42 25.20
CA GLN A 314 -12.85 -17.55 26.04
C GLN A 314 -12.01 -18.63 25.32
N MET A 315 -11.30 -18.28 24.23
CA MET A 315 -10.59 -19.25 23.38
C MET A 315 -9.67 -20.15 24.21
N PHE A 316 -8.95 -19.59 25.18
CA PHE A 316 -8.03 -20.30 26.09
C PHE A 316 -8.49 -20.26 27.57
N TYR A 317 -9.76 -19.95 27.82
CA TYR A 317 -10.27 -19.86 29.20
C TYR A 317 -9.93 -21.12 30.01
N ALA A 318 -9.31 -20.93 31.17
CA ALA A 318 -8.94 -22.00 32.10
C ALA A 318 -8.00 -23.08 31.55
N CYS A 319 -7.10 -22.75 30.63
CA CYS A 319 -6.00 -23.63 30.24
C CYS A 319 -4.91 -23.65 31.35
N TRP A 320 -5.12 -24.43 32.41
CA TRP A 320 -4.31 -24.34 33.63
C TRP A 320 -2.85 -24.76 33.48
N SER A 321 -2.57 -25.69 32.56
CA SER A 321 -1.23 -26.23 32.36
C SER A 321 -0.43 -25.48 31.30
N LEU A 322 -1.09 -24.62 30.52
CA LEU A 322 -0.44 -23.86 29.46
C LEU A 322 0.57 -22.88 30.07
N THR A 323 1.82 -22.96 29.65
CA THR A 323 2.92 -22.11 30.16
C THR A 323 3.35 -21.04 29.21
N THR A 324 3.32 -21.35 27.94
CA THR A 324 3.71 -20.44 26.84
C THR A 324 2.71 -20.60 25.71
N LEU A 325 2.37 -19.49 25.05
CA LEU A 325 1.49 -19.49 23.91
C LEU A 325 2.07 -18.58 22.81
N ASP A 326 2.20 -19.10 21.62
CA ASP A 326 2.64 -18.36 20.45
C ASP A 326 1.43 -18.00 19.59
N LEU A 327 1.10 -16.72 19.56
CA LEU A 327 0.08 -16.09 18.71
C LEU A 327 0.70 -15.09 17.73
N SER A 328 1.99 -15.25 17.43
CA SER A 328 2.71 -14.31 16.57
C SER A 328 2.19 -14.28 15.13
N GLU A 329 1.52 -15.34 14.67
CA GLU A 329 0.87 -15.37 13.36
C GLU A 329 -0.59 -14.89 13.37
N PHE A 330 -1.13 -14.56 14.55
CA PHE A 330 -2.53 -14.12 14.67
C PHE A 330 -2.71 -12.69 14.18
N ASN A 331 -3.60 -12.51 13.23
CA ASN A 331 -4.15 -11.21 12.83
C ASN A 331 -5.52 -11.03 13.49
N THR A 332 -5.60 -10.13 14.46
CA THR A 332 -6.84 -9.87 15.19
C THR A 332 -7.54 -8.57 14.80
N SER A 333 -7.12 -7.96 13.68
CA SER A 333 -7.69 -6.69 13.21
C SER A 333 -9.19 -6.76 12.86
N SER A 334 -9.71 -7.95 12.56
CA SER A 334 -11.14 -8.18 12.29
C SER A 334 -11.92 -8.64 13.52
N VAL A 335 -11.25 -8.91 14.65
CA VAL A 335 -11.88 -9.49 15.83
C VAL A 335 -12.67 -8.44 16.61
N ALA A 336 -13.97 -8.71 16.80
CA ALA A 336 -14.87 -7.82 17.51
C ALA A 336 -14.98 -8.13 19.01
N THR A 337 -14.62 -9.36 19.43
CA THR A 337 -14.76 -9.79 20.83
C THR A 337 -13.69 -10.82 21.22
N MET A 338 -13.06 -10.58 22.39
CA MET A 338 -12.04 -11.44 23.02
C MET A 338 -12.35 -11.62 24.52
N TYR A 339 -13.63 -11.61 24.88
CA TYR A 339 -14.05 -11.67 26.27
C TYR A 339 -13.43 -12.88 26.99
N GLN A 340 -12.76 -12.65 28.14
CA GLN A 340 -12.12 -13.67 28.98
C GLN A 340 -11.15 -14.63 28.23
N MET A 341 -10.52 -14.19 27.16
CA MET A 341 -9.73 -15.07 26.26
C MET A 341 -8.69 -15.92 27.01
N PHE A 342 -7.99 -15.37 27.99
CA PHE A 342 -6.97 -16.05 28.78
C PHE A 342 -7.35 -16.22 30.26
N MET A 343 -8.58 -15.87 30.65
CA MET A 343 -9.00 -15.91 32.05
C MET A 343 -8.71 -17.28 32.68
N SER A 344 -8.12 -17.27 33.87
CA SER A 344 -7.76 -18.49 34.64
C SER A 344 -6.65 -19.34 34.04
N CYS A 345 -5.83 -18.84 33.12
CA CYS A 345 -4.60 -19.52 32.68
C CYS A 345 -3.52 -19.41 33.75
N LYS A 346 -3.63 -20.19 34.83
CA LYS A 346 -2.86 -20.04 36.06
C LYS A 346 -1.36 -20.30 35.94
N SER A 347 -0.94 -21.05 34.91
CA SER A 347 0.47 -21.36 34.67
C SER A 347 1.07 -20.53 33.54
N LEU A 348 0.28 -19.76 32.81
CA LEU A 348 0.71 -18.99 31.65
C LEU A 348 1.71 -17.91 32.07
N GLN A 349 2.88 -17.95 31.50
CA GLN A 349 4.01 -17.05 31.79
C GLN A 349 4.25 -16.08 30.63
N THR A 350 4.12 -16.56 29.40
CA THR A 350 4.41 -15.74 28.20
C THR A 350 3.40 -15.99 27.09
N VAL A 351 2.92 -14.93 26.49
CA VAL A 351 2.15 -14.95 25.24
C VAL A 351 2.91 -14.12 24.21
N TYR A 352 3.42 -14.77 23.19
CA TYR A 352 4.11 -14.11 22.09
C TYR A 352 3.08 -13.61 21.06
N VAL A 353 3.28 -12.38 20.61
CA VAL A 353 2.43 -11.74 19.61
C VAL A 353 3.27 -10.92 18.64
N ASN A 354 2.65 -10.48 17.54
CA ASN A 354 3.21 -9.50 16.63
C ASN A 354 2.30 -8.26 16.53
N CYS A 355 2.63 -7.34 15.63
CA CYS A 355 1.87 -6.10 15.41
C CYS A 355 0.43 -6.30 14.93
N ASN A 356 0.09 -7.47 14.38
CA ASN A 356 -1.28 -7.74 13.90
C ASN A 356 -2.20 -8.18 15.04
N PHE A 357 -1.64 -8.45 16.23
CA PHE A 357 -2.43 -8.70 17.43
C PHE A 357 -2.89 -7.36 18.03
N THR A 358 -4.12 -6.98 17.77
CA THR A 358 -4.73 -5.72 18.23
C THR A 358 -6.10 -5.98 18.89
N THR A 359 -6.48 -5.12 19.81
CA THR A 359 -7.80 -5.09 20.44
C THR A 359 -8.60 -3.83 20.11
N GLU A 360 -8.15 -3.04 19.14
CA GLU A 360 -8.77 -1.76 18.77
C GLU A 360 -10.23 -1.89 18.32
N ASN A 361 -10.59 -3.01 17.69
CA ASN A 361 -11.94 -3.26 17.21
C ASN A 361 -12.81 -4.04 18.22
N CYS A 362 -12.25 -4.42 19.38
CA CYS A 362 -13.01 -5.11 20.43
C CYS A 362 -13.99 -4.16 21.12
N ASN A 363 -15.27 -4.54 21.15
CA ASN A 363 -16.35 -3.75 21.74
C ASN A 363 -16.50 -3.91 23.26
N ASP A 364 -15.67 -4.74 23.91
CA ASP A 364 -15.84 -5.16 25.29
C ASP A 364 -15.20 -4.18 26.27
N ASN A 365 -16.02 -3.33 26.86
CA ASN A 365 -15.60 -2.38 27.89
C ASN A 365 -15.37 -2.99 29.29
N ASP A 366 -15.73 -4.26 29.50
CA ASP A 366 -15.63 -4.91 30.82
C ASP A 366 -15.04 -6.32 30.66
N ASN A 367 -13.80 -6.36 30.28
CA ASN A 367 -13.14 -7.52 29.78
C ASN A 367 -12.16 -8.07 30.82
N GLN A 368 -12.45 -9.24 31.34
CA GLN A 368 -11.60 -9.96 32.29
C GLN A 368 -10.59 -10.86 31.59
N MET A 369 -10.02 -10.36 30.50
CA MET A 369 -9.18 -11.14 29.57
C MET A 369 -8.06 -11.90 30.29
N PHE A 370 -7.40 -11.28 31.28
CA PHE A 370 -6.26 -11.81 32.02
C PHE A 370 -6.56 -12.14 33.49
N ALA A 371 -7.83 -12.16 33.90
CA ALA A 371 -8.18 -12.47 35.28
C ALA A 371 -7.60 -13.83 35.71
N GLN A 372 -6.96 -13.89 36.89
CA GLN A 372 -6.29 -15.05 37.46
C GLN A 372 -5.06 -15.57 36.66
N CYS A 373 -4.44 -14.72 35.81
CA CYS A 373 -3.19 -15.02 35.09
C CYS A 373 -1.96 -14.47 35.84
N ALA A 374 -1.85 -14.71 37.14
CA ALA A 374 -0.85 -14.09 38.03
C ALA A 374 0.62 -14.45 37.74
N LYS A 375 0.92 -15.27 36.73
CA LYS A 375 2.28 -15.59 36.30
C LYS A 375 2.65 -14.97 34.95
N LEU A 376 1.67 -14.35 34.28
CA LEU A 376 1.87 -13.78 32.97
C LEU A 376 2.71 -12.50 33.07
N ALA A 377 3.76 -12.40 32.28
CA ALA A 377 4.62 -11.23 32.19
C ALA A 377 4.99 -10.93 30.73
N GLY A 378 4.69 -9.72 30.32
CA GLY A 378 5.12 -9.12 29.05
C GLY A 378 6.00 -7.91 29.34
N ALA A 379 5.64 -6.73 28.85
CA ALA A 379 6.27 -5.47 29.22
C ALA A 379 6.04 -5.14 30.70
N THR A 380 4.92 -5.62 31.28
CA THR A 380 4.60 -5.53 32.71
C THR A 380 4.16 -6.91 33.25
N GLU A 381 4.23 -7.09 34.57
CA GLU A 381 3.76 -8.30 35.25
C GLU A 381 2.27 -8.21 35.55
N CYS A 382 1.52 -9.28 35.26
CA CYS A 382 0.08 -9.39 35.58
C CYS A 382 -0.11 -9.89 37.00
N ASP A 383 -0.80 -9.16 37.86
CA ASP A 383 -1.18 -9.61 39.20
C ASP A 383 -2.42 -10.52 39.21
N GLY A 384 -3.11 -10.62 38.06
CA GLY A 384 -4.31 -11.44 37.88
C GLY A 384 -5.58 -10.88 38.54
N THR A 385 -5.53 -9.68 39.10
CA THR A 385 -6.64 -9.10 39.89
C THR A 385 -6.95 -7.66 39.51
N SER A 386 -5.97 -6.85 39.12
CA SER A 386 -6.12 -5.46 38.73
C SER A 386 -5.74 -5.28 37.27
N ASP A 387 -6.39 -4.33 36.61
CA ASP A 387 -6.09 -3.92 35.21
C ASP A 387 -5.99 -5.11 34.22
N ILE A 388 -6.97 -5.99 34.27
CA ILE A 388 -6.99 -7.31 33.62
C ILE A 388 -7.73 -7.34 32.28
N GLY A 389 -8.02 -6.16 31.71
CA GLY A 389 -8.80 -6.00 30.49
C GLY A 389 -8.00 -6.03 29.20
N THR A 390 -8.67 -5.82 28.08
CA THR A 390 -8.09 -5.74 26.73
C THR A 390 -7.10 -4.59 26.57
N ASN A 391 -7.22 -3.54 27.38
CA ASN A 391 -6.24 -2.44 27.43
C ASN A 391 -4.81 -2.90 27.73
N ARG A 392 -4.65 -4.08 28.36
CA ARG A 392 -3.35 -4.71 28.62
C ARG A 392 -2.97 -5.80 27.62
N ALA A 393 -3.79 -6.05 26.61
CA ALA A 393 -3.49 -7.00 25.56
C ALA A 393 -2.58 -6.37 24.48
N ASN A 394 -1.45 -5.87 24.92
CA ASN A 394 -0.43 -5.29 24.05
C ASN A 394 0.96 -5.59 24.59
N TYR A 395 1.99 -5.38 23.76
CA TYR A 395 3.38 -5.66 24.07
C TYR A 395 4.18 -4.38 24.45
N VAL A 396 3.55 -3.21 24.47
CA VAL A 396 4.21 -1.92 24.78
C VAL A 396 4.30 -1.70 26.29
N ASP A 397 3.16 -1.77 26.97
CA ASP A 397 3.01 -1.59 28.42
C ASP A 397 2.06 -2.63 29.04
N GLY A 398 1.69 -3.64 28.25
CA GLY A 398 0.76 -4.71 28.63
C GLY A 398 1.45 -6.01 29.03
N TYR A 399 0.67 -7.09 28.94
CA TYR A 399 1.05 -8.43 29.43
C TYR A 399 1.54 -9.36 28.29
N LEU A 400 1.56 -8.90 27.06
CA LEU A 400 2.01 -9.68 25.91
C LEU A 400 3.48 -9.41 25.60
N THR A 401 4.12 -10.34 24.90
CA THR A 401 5.55 -10.25 24.55
C THR A 401 5.70 -10.15 23.03
N ASP A 402 6.38 -9.10 22.59
CA ASP A 402 6.72 -8.94 21.18
C ASP A 402 7.84 -9.91 20.77
N ILE A 403 7.65 -10.63 19.66
CA ILE A 403 8.69 -11.49 19.09
C ILE A 403 9.72 -10.71 18.26
N ALA A 404 9.35 -9.51 17.78
CA ALA A 404 10.26 -8.64 17.05
C ALA A 404 10.96 -7.70 18.04
N TYR A 405 12.28 -7.71 18.03
CA TYR A 405 13.09 -6.89 18.94
C TYR A 405 14.41 -6.45 18.31
N ALA A 406 14.97 -5.39 18.87
CA ALA A 406 16.30 -4.92 18.53
C ALA A 406 17.24 -5.12 19.74
N ARG A 407 18.47 -5.55 19.48
CA ARG A 407 19.51 -5.81 20.50
C ARG A 407 20.80 -5.09 20.17
N TRP A 408 21.34 -4.38 21.14
CA TRP A 408 22.69 -3.85 21.04
C TRP A 408 23.73 -4.94 21.29
N SER A 409 24.79 -4.94 20.49
CA SER A 409 26.01 -5.71 20.84
C SER A 409 26.61 -5.21 22.15
N ASP A 410 27.43 -6.06 22.81
CA ASP A 410 28.05 -5.73 24.10
C ASP A 410 28.94 -4.48 24.04
N ASP A 411 29.57 -4.21 22.89
CA ASP A 411 30.39 -3.02 22.66
C ASP A 411 29.57 -1.79 22.23
N GLY A 412 28.27 -1.92 22.07
CA GLY A 412 27.35 -0.86 21.66
C GLY A 412 27.52 -0.35 20.22
N LYS A 413 28.21 -1.11 19.35
CA LYS A 413 28.52 -0.68 17.98
C LYS A 413 27.57 -1.21 16.93
N THR A 414 26.86 -2.30 17.22
CA THR A 414 25.93 -2.94 16.30
C THR A 414 24.55 -3.02 16.94
N LEU A 415 23.52 -2.56 16.20
CA LEU A 415 22.13 -2.79 16.53
C LEU A 415 21.60 -3.89 15.61
N THR A 416 21.19 -5.03 16.17
CA THR A 416 20.65 -6.15 15.39
C THR A 416 19.16 -6.32 15.66
N PHE A 417 18.38 -6.48 14.59
CA PHE A 417 16.94 -6.72 14.61
C PHE A 417 16.66 -8.20 14.43
N TYR A 418 15.83 -8.76 15.31
CA TYR A 418 15.41 -10.16 15.34
C TYR A 418 13.90 -10.31 15.41
N SER A 419 13.37 -11.42 14.90
CA SER A 419 11.99 -11.84 15.13
C SER A 419 11.98 -13.34 15.48
N ASN A 420 12.24 -13.63 16.75
CA ASN A 420 12.31 -14.98 17.31
C ASN A 420 12.05 -14.97 18.83
N HIS A 421 12.04 -16.15 19.45
CA HIS A 421 11.76 -16.31 20.88
C HIS A 421 12.97 -16.11 21.80
N ASP A 422 14.12 -15.62 21.29
CA ASP A 422 15.37 -15.45 22.05
C ASP A 422 15.50 -14.06 22.71
N ARG A 423 14.39 -13.29 22.80
CA ARG A 423 14.36 -11.98 23.44
C ARG A 423 14.78 -12.05 24.90
N GLN A 424 15.68 -11.14 25.29
CA GLN A 424 16.26 -11.06 26.63
C GLN A 424 15.84 -9.76 27.33
N SER A 425 16.02 -9.73 28.65
CA SER A 425 15.86 -8.49 29.41
C SER A 425 16.86 -7.43 28.91
N GLY A 426 16.35 -6.25 28.53
CA GLY A 426 17.13 -5.16 27.95
C GLY A 426 17.07 -5.08 26.43
N ASP A 427 16.42 -6.01 25.74
CA ASP A 427 16.12 -5.91 24.32
C ASP A 427 14.91 -4.96 24.09
N PHE A 428 14.93 -4.24 22.97
CA PHE A 428 13.95 -3.23 22.63
C PHE A 428 12.89 -3.80 21.66
N GLY A 429 11.62 -3.62 21.94
CA GLY A 429 10.54 -3.94 20.98
C GLY A 429 10.58 -3.02 19.77
N VAL A 430 10.26 -3.52 18.58
CA VAL A 430 10.38 -2.75 17.33
C VAL A 430 9.04 -2.29 16.74
N LEU A 431 7.93 -2.79 17.23
CA LEU A 431 6.62 -2.62 16.58
C LEU A 431 5.78 -1.46 17.14
N HIS A 432 6.42 -0.44 17.68
CA HIS A 432 5.75 0.73 18.25
C HIS A 432 5.34 1.77 17.20
N SER A 433 4.24 2.48 17.47
CA SER A 433 3.96 3.77 16.87
C SER A 433 4.67 4.86 17.66
N GLY A 434 5.51 5.67 17.03
CA GLY A 434 6.24 6.75 17.68
C GLY A 434 7.76 6.57 17.61
N TYR A 435 8.49 7.20 18.54
CA TYR A 435 9.94 7.07 18.60
C TYR A 435 10.35 5.68 19.08
N PRO A 436 11.28 5.01 18.38
CA PRO A 436 11.75 3.68 18.77
C PRO A 436 12.46 3.70 20.13
N SER A 437 12.17 2.71 20.97
CA SER A 437 12.73 2.63 22.33
C SER A 437 14.25 2.48 22.39
N TRP A 438 14.91 1.98 21.33
CA TRP A 438 16.39 1.95 21.26
C TRP A 438 17.06 3.32 21.08
N LEU A 439 16.27 4.37 20.78
CA LEU A 439 16.72 5.76 20.77
C LEU A 439 16.60 6.42 22.16
N GLU A 440 15.86 5.81 23.08
CA GLU A 440 15.75 6.23 24.49
C GLU A 440 16.87 5.64 25.36
N ASP A 441 17.83 4.98 24.72
CA ASP A 441 18.99 4.39 25.38
C ASP A 441 19.82 5.46 26.12
N GLU A 442 19.94 5.33 27.44
CA GLU A 442 20.67 6.28 28.32
C GLU A 442 22.15 6.46 27.93
N ASN A 443 22.71 5.51 27.18
CA ASN A 443 24.09 5.55 26.70
C ASN A 443 24.23 6.21 25.32
N GLU A 444 23.10 6.62 24.69
CA GLU A 444 23.06 7.23 23.34
C GLU A 444 23.86 6.42 22.30
N ARG A 445 23.86 5.08 22.40
CA ARG A 445 24.65 4.17 21.52
C ARG A 445 24.40 4.39 20.06
N TYR A 446 23.20 4.79 19.67
CA TYR A 446 22.84 5.13 18.29
C TYR A 446 23.74 6.22 17.66
N THR A 447 24.31 7.15 18.47
CA THR A 447 25.21 8.21 17.97
C THR A 447 26.57 7.68 17.55
N THR A 448 27.02 6.56 18.13
CA THR A 448 28.35 5.97 17.89
C THR A 448 28.30 4.61 17.20
N ALA A 449 27.13 4.08 16.95
CA ALA A 449 26.93 2.82 16.25
C ALA A 449 27.50 2.87 14.84
N THR A 450 28.14 1.78 14.44
CA THR A 450 28.74 1.65 13.11
C THR A 450 27.98 0.69 12.20
N HIS A 451 27.17 -0.20 12.76
CA HIS A 451 26.42 -1.19 12.00
C HIS A 451 24.98 -1.31 12.50
N VAL A 452 24.10 -1.52 11.55
CA VAL A 452 22.75 -2.03 11.76
C VAL A 452 22.63 -3.31 10.97
N VAL A 453 22.07 -4.35 11.57
CA VAL A 453 21.90 -5.67 10.96
C VAL A 453 20.46 -6.13 11.11
N PHE A 454 19.86 -6.56 10.03
CA PHE A 454 18.60 -7.31 10.07
C PHE A 454 18.94 -8.80 9.95
N ASP A 455 18.71 -9.55 11.02
CA ASP A 455 18.83 -11.01 11.01
C ASP A 455 17.80 -11.63 10.07
N GLU A 456 18.09 -12.80 9.50
CA GLU A 456 17.18 -13.49 8.58
C GLU A 456 15.79 -13.73 9.20
N SER A 457 15.74 -13.99 10.52
CA SER A 457 14.47 -14.16 11.25
C SER A 457 13.55 -12.93 11.18
N PHE A 458 14.13 -11.72 11.03
CA PHE A 458 13.35 -10.48 10.96
C PHE A 458 12.44 -10.40 9.74
N SER A 459 12.64 -11.25 8.73
CA SER A 459 11.73 -11.38 7.59
C SER A 459 10.30 -11.80 7.99
N ASN A 460 10.14 -12.38 9.19
CA ASN A 460 8.84 -12.73 9.76
C ASN A 460 8.14 -11.55 10.45
N ALA A 461 8.88 -10.52 10.87
CA ALA A 461 8.31 -9.31 11.42
C ALA A 461 7.63 -8.48 10.33
N ARG A 462 6.48 -7.89 10.65
CA ARG A 462 5.72 -7.00 9.74
C ARG A 462 5.41 -5.69 10.46
N PRO A 463 6.41 -4.80 10.61
CA PRO A 463 6.21 -3.55 11.33
C PRO A 463 5.17 -2.68 10.62
N THR A 464 4.21 -2.15 11.38
CA THR A 464 3.20 -1.22 10.87
C THR A 464 3.76 0.18 10.69
N SER A 465 4.88 0.50 11.36
CA SER A 465 5.62 1.74 11.22
C SER A 465 7.12 1.49 11.30
N CYS A 466 7.87 2.13 10.39
CA CYS A 466 9.32 2.25 10.45
C CYS A 466 9.74 3.70 10.77
N GLY A 467 8.82 4.50 11.35
CA GLY A 467 9.07 5.90 11.64
C GLY A 467 10.25 6.07 12.60
N TYR A 468 11.16 6.97 12.24
CA TYR A 468 12.33 7.38 13.03
C TYR A 468 13.32 6.26 13.42
N TRP A 469 13.27 5.07 12.82
CA TRP A 469 14.06 3.92 13.25
C TRP A 469 15.57 4.16 13.31
N PHE A 470 16.10 4.95 12.40
CA PHE A 470 17.54 5.26 12.30
C PHE A 470 17.84 6.73 12.51
N THR A 471 16.94 7.43 13.20
CA THR A 471 17.12 8.84 13.51
C THR A 471 18.42 9.08 14.29
N SER A 472 19.19 10.05 13.79
CA SER A 472 20.41 10.53 14.45
C SER A 472 21.55 9.50 14.61
N PHE A 473 21.56 8.41 13.86
CA PHE A 473 22.73 7.55 13.74
C PHE A 473 23.82 8.29 12.96
N GLN A 474 24.96 8.58 13.60
CA GLN A 474 25.98 9.50 13.07
C GLN A 474 27.18 8.81 12.40
N SER A 475 27.27 7.48 12.43
CA SER A 475 28.53 6.78 12.09
C SER A 475 28.34 5.47 11.34
N LEU A 476 27.16 5.20 10.76
CA LEU A 476 26.88 3.92 10.11
C LEU A 476 27.79 3.69 8.90
N GLU A 477 28.48 2.58 8.90
CA GLU A 477 29.18 2.06 7.71
C GLU A 477 28.16 1.61 6.66
N GLY A 478 27.08 0.91 7.10
CA GLY A 478 25.99 0.46 6.27
C GLY A 478 24.87 -0.18 7.11
N ILE A 479 23.84 -0.64 6.42
CA ILE A 479 22.74 -1.44 6.98
C ILE A 479 22.79 -2.79 6.27
N GLU A 480 23.07 -3.86 7.01
CA GLU A 480 23.19 -5.22 6.50
C GLU A 480 21.86 -5.96 6.62
N GLY A 481 21.53 -6.81 5.65
CA GLY A 481 20.29 -7.60 5.68
C GLY A 481 19.01 -6.77 5.58
N ILE A 482 19.07 -5.54 5.05
CA ILE A 482 17.87 -4.66 4.95
C ILE A 482 16.76 -5.30 4.12
N GLU A 483 17.07 -6.26 3.25
CA GLU A 483 16.11 -7.07 2.51
C GLU A 483 15.24 -7.96 3.41
N HIS A 484 15.65 -8.21 4.66
CA HIS A 484 14.85 -8.92 5.67
C HIS A 484 13.84 -8.02 6.37
N LEU A 485 13.88 -6.70 6.15
CA LEU A 485 12.85 -5.79 6.63
C LEU A 485 11.58 -5.93 5.78
N ASN A 486 10.60 -6.65 6.29
CA ASN A 486 9.32 -6.86 5.61
C ASN A 486 8.36 -5.69 5.86
N THR A 487 8.21 -4.83 4.88
CA THR A 487 7.39 -3.61 4.96
C THR A 487 5.95 -3.78 4.44
N SER A 488 5.47 -5.01 4.26
CA SER A 488 4.15 -5.29 3.67
C SER A 488 2.96 -4.73 4.47
N GLU A 489 3.13 -4.51 5.78
CA GLU A 489 2.14 -3.92 6.67
C GLU A 489 2.47 -2.47 7.07
N THR A 490 3.60 -1.93 6.60
CA THR A 490 4.06 -0.60 6.99
C THR A 490 3.18 0.49 6.39
N THR A 491 2.66 1.37 7.23
CA THR A 491 1.84 2.53 6.84
C THR A 491 2.58 3.85 6.95
N SER A 492 3.66 3.93 7.74
CA SER A 492 4.50 5.11 7.91
C SER A 492 5.98 4.78 7.88
N MET A 493 6.73 5.58 7.10
CA MET A 493 8.19 5.64 7.06
C MET A 493 8.68 7.06 7.41
N GLU A 494 7.87 7.82 8.15
CA GLU A 494 8.18 9.18 8.57
C GLU A 494 9.53 9.24 9.30
N GLY A 495 10.41 10.12 8.84
CA GLY A 495 11.71 10.35 9.49
C GLY A 495 12.60 9.12 9.65
N MET A 496 12.38 8.02 8.90
CA MET A 496 13.10 6.75 9.10
C MET A 496 14.61 6.91 9.18
N PHE A 497 15.19 7.80 8.37
CA PHE A 497 16.63 8.12 8.32
C PHE A 497 16.90 9.60 8.68
N TYR A 498 16.06 10.20 9.51
CA TYR A 498 16.19 11.60 9.91
C TYR A 498 17.55 11.87 10.57
N GLY A 499 18.36 12.78 10.00
CA GLY A 499 19.68 13.11 10.49
C GLY A 499 20.69 11.98 10.51
N CYS A 500 20.44 10.91 9.78
CA CYS A 500 21.30 9.73 9.72
C CYS A 500 22.50 9.95 8.80
N VAL A 501 23.66 9.43 9.22
CA VAL A 501 24.89 9.40 8.42
C VAL A 501 25.22 7.95 8.08
N VAL A 502 25.20 7.61 6.79
CA VAL A 502 25.54 6.29 6.26
C VAL A 502 26.63 6.44 5.23
N LYS A 503 27.73 5.66 5.35
CA LYS A 503 28.88 5.77 4.44
C LYS A 503 28.68 5.04 3.11
N ASN A 504 27.84 4.02 3.08
CA ASN A 504 27.55 3.21 1.91
C ASN A 504 26.28 3.68 1.19
N ASN A 505 26.15 3.30 -0.09
CA ASN A 505 24.94 3.51 -0.87
C ASN A 505 23.77 2.74 -0.28
N MET A 506 22.56 3.30 -0.37
CA MET A 506 21.34 2.70 0.12
C MET A 506 20.39 2.35 -1.02
N ASN A 507 19.90 1.13 -1.05
CA ASN A 507 18.90 0.68 -2.01
C ASN A 507 17.68 0.11 -1.27
N LEU A 508 16.54 0.77 -1.41
CA LEU A 508 15.26 0.37 -0.82
C LEU A 508 14.25 -0.14 -1.86
N SER A 509 14.67 -0.32 -3.11
CA SER A 509 13.79 -0.63 -4.26
C SER A 509 13.03 -1.97 -4.14
N ALA A 510 13.48 -2.88 -3.29
CA ALA A 510 12.87 -4.20 -3.10
C ALA A 510 11.73 -4.21 -2.05
N HIS A 511 11.52 -3.10 -1.32
CA HIS A 511 10.55 -3.06 -0.24
C HIS A 511 9.11 -2.91 -0.76
N ASN A 512 8.17 -3.58 -0.09
CA ASN A 512 6.75 -3.40 -0.38
C ASN A 512 6.22 -2.15 0.34
N THR A 513 5.91 -1.10 -0.41
CA THR A 513 5.39 0.16 0.13
C THR A 513 3.93 0.42 -0.22
N SER A 514 3.20 -0.60 -0.69
CA SER A 514 1.81 -0.47 -1.17
C SER A 514 0.80 0.01 -0.12
N LYS A 515 1.13 -0.08 1.17
CA LYS A 515 0.31 0.42 2.28
C LYS A 515 0.83 1.73 2.89
N VAL A 516 2.03 2.20 2.49
CA VAL A 516 2.64 3.39 3.08
C VAL A 516 1.87 4.63 2.66
N LYS A 517 1.51 5.45 3.65
CA LYS A 517 0.78 6.72 3.49
C LYS A 517 1.65 7.94 3.79
N ASN A 518 2.61 7.81 4.69
CA ASN A 518 3.48 8.89 5.15
C ASN A 518 4.96 8.53 4.94
N MET A 519 5.66 9.36 4.15
CA MET A 519 7.12 9.34 3.93
C MET A 519 7.75 10.72 4.23
N SER A 520 7.04 11.58 4.98
CA SER A 520 7.56 12.90 5.34
C SER A 520 8.84 12.79 6.15
N ASN A 521 9.77 13.72 5.94
CA ASN A 521 11.05 13.80 6.64
C ASN A 521 11.96 12.55 6.53
N MET A 522 11.66 11.57 5.66
CA MET A 522 12.31 10.25 5.67
C MET A 522 13.85 10.33 5.63
N PHE A 523 14.41 11.29 4.89
CA PHE A 523 15.85 11.55 4.76
C PHE A 523 16.22 12.98 5.17
N TYR A 524 15.41 13.62 6.00
CA TYR A 524 15.70 14.97 6.48
C TYR A 524 17.08 15.06 7.14
N ASN A 525 17.94 16.01 6.73
CA ASN A 525 19.33 16.16 7.19
C ASN A 525 20.22 14.90 7.02
N ALA A 526 19.80 13.89 6.27
CA ALA A 526 20.58 12.67 6.08
C ALA A 526 21.84 12.91 5.23
N GLN A 527 22.92 12.17 5.52
CA GLN A 527 24.15 12.17 4.75
C GLN A 527 24.42 10.74 4.24
N ILE A 528 24.13 10.51 2.96
CA ILE A 528 24.20 9.19 2.31
C ILE A 528 24.75 9.39 0.90
N PRO A 529 25.73 8.61 0.41
CA PRO A 529 26.31 8.85 -0.92
C PRO A 529 25.30 8.76 -2.06
N SER A 530 24.45 7.73 -2.04
CA SER A 530 23.32 7.59 -2.97
C SER A 530 22.16 6.82 -2.34
N VAL A 531 20.95 7.14 -2.81
CA VAL A 531 19.70 6.48 -2.41
C VAL A 531 18.91 6.08 -3.65
N SER A 532 18.52 4.81 -3.75
CA SER A 532 17.57 4.33 -4.76
C SER A 532 16.26 3.92 -4.10
N LEU A 533 15.17 4.54 -4.58
CA LEU A 533 13.79 4.24 -4.25
C LEU A 533 13.04 3.74 -5.51
N SER A 534 13.77 3.38 -6.56
CA SER A 534 13.17 3.07 -7.87
C SER A 534 12.20 1.90 -7.77
N GLY A 535 11.01 2.09 -8.35
CA GLY A 535 10.00 1.04 -8.41
C GLY A 535 9.18 0.83 -7.13
N LEU A 536 9.40 1.61 -6.05
CA LEU A 536 8.53 1.58 -4.89
C LEU A 536 7.09 1.94 -5.27
N ASP A 537 6.13 1.22 -4.74
CA ASP A 537 4.71 1.54 -4.89
C ASP A 537 4.30 2.63 -3.90
N CYS A 538 4.31 3.89 -4.38
CA CYS A 538 3.86 5.04 -3.60
C CYS A 538 2.40 5.45 -3.92
N SER A 539 1.57 4.53 -4.44
CA SER A 539 0.19 4.84 -4.86
C SER A 539 -0.73 5.26 -3.71
N GLU A 540 -0.44 4.81 -2.49
CA GLU A 540 -1.16 5.17 -1.27
C GLU A 540 -0.54 6.35 -0.52
N VAL A 541 0.67 6.78 -0.89
CA VAL A 541 1.38 7.87 -0.20
C VAL A 541 0.67 9.19 -0.43
N THR A 542 0.35 9.87 0.66
CA THR A 542 -0.30 11.20 0.68
C THR A 542 0.64 12.31 1.09
N ASP A 543 1.72 11.98 1.81
CA ASP A 543 2.64 12.95 2.39
C ASP A 543 4.11 12.57 2.14
N MET A 544 4.83 13.49 1.48
CA MET A 544 6.28 13.48 1.24
C MET A 544 6.93 14.83 1.63
N GLU A 545 6.28 15.59 2.55
CA GLU A 545 6.80 16.89 3.00
C GLU A 545 8.21 16.75 3.58
N ALA A 546 9.12 17.63 3.16
CA ALA A 546 10.51 17.70 3.64
C ALA A 546 11.30 16.37 3.52
N MET A 547 10.88 15.42 2.65
CA MET A 547 11.45 14.06 2.58
C MET A 547 12.98 14.05 2.44
N PHE A 548 13.56 14.95 1.67
CA PHE A 548 15.01 15.11 1.45
C PHE A 548 15.53 16.48 1.89
N MET A 549 14.78 17.18 2.76
CA MET A 549 15.18 18.53 3.18
C MET A 549 16.54 18.52 3.87
N ASN A 550 17.44 19.40 3.41
CA ASN A 550 18.84 19.52 3.86
C ASN A 550 19.68 18.25 3.73
N ALA A 551 19.21 17.23 3.00
CA ALA A 551 19.97 16.02 2.81
C ALA A 551 21.22 16.24 1.96
N SER A 552 22.32 15.58 2.34
CA SER A 552 23.54 15.49 1.54
C SER A 552 23.59 14.15 0.82
N ILE A 553 22.89 14.05 -0.30
CA ILE A 553 22.77 12.83 -1.11
C ILE A 553 23.15 13.15 -2.54
N SER A 554 24.30 12.62 -2.99
CA SER A 554 24.84 12.98 -4.31
C SER A 554 23.97 12.49 -5.46
N GLN A 555 23.33 11.33 -5.32
CA GLN A 555 22.47 10.72 -6.32
C GLN A 555 21.19 10.18 -5.68
N ILE A 556 20.04 10.56 -6.23
CA ILE A 556 18.73 10.10 -5.83
C ILE A 556 18.03 9.49 -7.04
N ASP A 557 17.70 8.19 -6.96
CA ASP A 557 16.95 7.50 -8.00
C ASP A 557 15.49 7.32 -7.55
N LEU A 558 14.59 8.02 -8.23
CA LEU A 558 13.14 8.01 -7.99
C LEU A 558 12.37 7.44 -9.18
N THR A 559 13.05 6.74 -10.09
CA THR A 559 12.42 6.22 -11.30
C THR A 559 11.34 5.19 -11.00
N GLY A 560 10.19 5.34 -11.64
CA GLY A 560 9.07 4.41 -11.49
C GLY A 560 8.18 4.62 -10.28
N LEU A 561 8.42 5.65 -9.45
CA LEU A 561 7.51 6.00 -8.35
C LEU A 561 6.13 6.37 -8.90
N ARG A 562 5.07 5.90 -8.22
CA ARG A 562 3.68 6.19 -8.54
C ARG A 562 3.03 6.92 -7.37
N THR A 563 2.73 8.22 -7.53
CA THR A 563 2.27 9.10 -6.43
C THR A 563 0.81 9.54 -6.62
N SER A 564 -0.08 8.63 -7.00
CA SER A 564 -1.47 8.96 -7.40
C SER A 564 -2.34 9.60 -6.31
N LYS A 565 -1.95 9.47 -5.03
CA LYS A 565 -2.67 10.07 -3.88
C LYS A 565 -1.91 11.22 -3.21
N LEU A 566 -0.74 11.60 -3.71
CA LEU A 566 0.11 12.63 -3.10
C LEU A 566 -0.62 13.99 -3.00
N THR A 567 -0.66 14.54 -1.79
CA THR A 567 -1.28 15.83 -1.48
C THR A 567 -0.30 16.84 -0.90
N SER A 568 0.74 16.39 -0.20
CA SER A 568 1.78 17.22 0.41
C SER A 568 3.17 16.83 -0.07
N MET A 569 3.93 17.80 -0.59
CA MET A 569 5.35 17.68 -0.97
C MET A 569 6.13 18.99 -0.78
N GLY A 570 5.66 19.87 0.08
CA GLY A 570 6.35 21.12 0.39
C GLY A 570 7.76 20.85 0.91
N SER A 571 8.72 21.72 0.57
CA SER A 571 10.12 21.62 1.00
C SER A 571 10.81 20.26 0.73
N MET A 572 10.23 19.38 -0.10
CA MET A 572 10.71 17.99 -0.27
C MET A 572 12.20 17.91 -0.59
N PHE A 573 12.75 18.84 -1.37
CA PHE A 573 14.17 18.92 -1.75
C PHE A 573 14.82 20.24 -1.27
N GLU A 574 14.24 20.93 -0.30
CA GLU A 574 14.81 22.18 0.23
C GLU A 574 16.21 21.92 0.82
N GLY A 575 17.21 22.68 0.37
CA GLY A 575 18.59 22.52 0.83
C GLY A 575 19.30 21.24 0.43
N CYS A 576 18.65 20.40 -0.37
CA CYS A 576 19.17 19.09 -0.76
C CYS A 576 20.42 19.23 -1.65
N GLN A 577 21.52 18.54 -1.28
CA GLN A 577 22.80 18.58 -1.97
C GLN A 577 22.91 17.45 -3.00
N ILE A 578 22.45 17.70 -4.22
CA ILE A 578 22.47 16.75 -5.35
C ILE A 578 23.58 17.18 -6.33
N LYS A 579 24.34 16.23 -6.85
CA LYS A 579 25.42 16.53 -7.82
C LYS A 579 24.95 16.60 -9.27
N ASP A 580 23.95 15.81 -9.60
CA ASP A 580 23.49 15.54 -10.96
C ASP A 580 22.05 16.04 -11.20
N ASN A 581 21.39 15.44 -12.16
CA ASN A 581 20.00 15.71 -12.51
C ASN A 581 19.06 15.07 -11.50
N LEU A 582 17.93 15.75 -11.26
CA LEU A 582 16.80 15.21 -10.48
C LEU A 582 15.66 14.88 -11.45
N ASP A 583 15.34 13.60 -11.60
CA ASP A 583 14.25 13.15 -12.46
C ASP A 583 12.98 12.87 -11.63
N LEU A 584 11.95 13.69 -11.84
CA LEU A 584 10.63 13.58 -11.22
C LEU A 584 9.54 13.23 -12.24
N SER A 585 9.91 12.71 -13.40
CA SER A 585 8.97 12.39 -14.50
C SER A 585 7.93 11.33 -14.13
N GLY A 586 8.15 10.56 -13.05
CA GLY A 586 7.18 9.58 -12.50
C GLY A 586 6.12 10.16 -11.55
N PHE A 587 6.28 11.41 -11.10
CA PHE A 587 5.41 12.00 -10.09
C PHE A 587 4.05 12.42 -10.68
N ASN A 588 2.97 11.99 -10.07
CA ASN A 588 1.63 12.55 -10.29
C ASN A 588 1.32 13.56 -9.19
N THR A 589 1.27 14.84 -9.56
CA THR A 589 1.04 15.94 -8.63
C THR A 589 -0.38 16.53 -8.72
N GLU A 590 -1.32 15.81 -9.35
CA GLU A 590 -2.68 16.31 -9.62
C GLU A 590 -3.47 16.73 -8.37
N LYS A 591 -3.13 16.16 -7.20
CA LYS A 591 -3.81 16.46 -5.93
C LYS A 591 -3.00 17.40 -5.02
N VAL A 592 -1.81 17.78 -5.42
CA VAL A 592 -0.94 18.66 -4.62
C VAL A 592 -1.49 20.08 -4.65
N THR A 593 -1.60 20.70 -3.47
CA THR A 593 -2.14 22.05 -3.30
C THR A 593 -1.07 23.08 -2.96
N SER A 594 0.09 22.68 -2.45
CA SER A 594 1.23 23.55 -2.18
C SER A 594 2.53 22.92 -2.68
N MET A 595 3.34 23.72 -3.36
CA MET A 595 4.70 23.41 -3.80
C MET A 595 5.70 24.41 -3.24
N SER A 596 5.34 25.06 -2.12
CA SER A 596 6.18 26.05 -1.47
C SER A 596 7.54 25.45 -1.08
N SER A 597 8.60 26.16 -1.39
CA SER A 597 9.99 25.79 -1.08
C SER A 597 10.45 24.43 -1.64
N LEU A 598 9.70 23.81 -2.55
CA LEU A 598 9.92 22.41 -3.01
C LEU A 598 11.39 22.10 -3.35
N PHE A 599 12.08 23.02 -4.03
CA PHE A 599 13.50 22.91 -4.44
C PHE A 599 14.36 24.02 -3.86
N LYS A 600 13.90 24.75 -2.87
CA LYS A 600 14.63 25.89 -2.31
C LYS A 600 16.04 25.48 -1.90
N ASN A 601 17.08 26.24 -2.37
CA ASN A 601 18.51 25.96 -2.14
C ASN A 601 18.97 24.56 -2.62
N CYS A 602 18.20 23.88 -3.49
CA CYS A 602 18.61 22.60 -4.07
C CYS A 602 19.79 22.82 -5.04
N THR A 603 20.78 21.92 -4.99
CA THR A 603 21.99 22.04 -5.82
C THR A 603 21.96 21.27 -7.13
N ALA A 604 20.83 20.70 -7.52
CA ALA A 604 20.64 20.00 -8.79
C ALA A 604 20.93 20.94 -9.97
N THR A 605 21.60 20.40 -11.00
CA THR A 605 21.94 21.16 -12.22
C THR A 605 20.81 21.18 -13.23
N ASN A 606 19.94 20.18 -13.18
CA ASN A 606 18.72 20.07 -13.98
C ASN A 606 17.62 19.36 -13.17
N ILE A 607 16.37 19.78 -13.36
CA ILE A 607 15.18 19.20 -12.70
C ILE A 607 14.15 18.89 -13.78
N CYS A 608 13.80 17.62 -13.95
CA CYS A 608 12.79 17.19 -14.91
C CYS A 608 11.39 17.20 -14.27
N LEU A 609 10.49 18.07 -14.77
CA LEU A 609 9.14 18.28 -14.25
C LEU A 609 8.04 17.96 -15.28
N THR A 610 8.34 17.14 -16.28
CA THR A 610 7.45 16.91 -17.43
C THR A 610 6.11 16.30 -17.11
N SER A 611 5.99 15.62 -15.94
CA SER A 611 4.73 15.01 -15.46
C SER A 611 3.93 15.90 -14.51
N PHE A 612 4.49 17.03 -14.07
CA PHE A 612 3.86 17.87 -13.07
C PHE A 612 2.54 18.47 -13.58
N LYS A 613 1.49 18.24 -12.81
CA LYS A 613 0.17 18.84 -12.99
C LYS A 613 -0.06 19.81 -11.84
N THR A 614 -0.17 21.10 -12.14
CA THR A 614 -0.19 22.15 -11.12
C THR A 614 -1.52 22.90 -11.03
N SER A 615 -2.58 22.42 -11.69
CA SER A 615 -3.88 23.08 -11.74
C SER A 615 -4.55 23.27 -10.37
N ASN A 616 -4.19 22.45 -9.37
CA ASN A 616 -4.73 22.56 -8.02
C ASN A 616 -3.80 23.28 -7.03
N VAL A 617 -2.61 23.69 -7.50
CA VAL A 617 -1.63 24.36 -6.64
C VAL A 617 -2.04 25.82 -6.39
N THR A 618 -2.03 26.22 -5.13
CA THR A 618 -2.35 27.58 -4.69
C THR A 618 -1.14 28.35 -4.20
N ASP A 619 -0.05 27.69 -3.80
CA ASP A 619 1.18 28.30 -3.32
C ASP A 619 2.41 27.68 -4.00
N MET A 620 3.18 28.53 -4.70
CA MET A 620 4.47 28.22 -5.33
C MET A 620 5.59 29.10 -4.80
N SER A 621 5.39 29.73 -3.63
CA SER A 621 6.39 30.64 -3.03
C SER A 621 7.72 29.92 -2.83
N SER A 622 8.81 30.60 -3.17
CA SER A 622 10.19 30.11 -2.99
C SER A 622 10.48 28.74 -3.67
N MET A 623 9.64 28.25 -4.60
CA MET A 623 9.73 26.91 -5.16
C MET A 623 11.13 26.56 -5.66
N PHE A 624 11.83 27.50 -6.32
CA PHE A 624 13.19 27.35 -6.83
C PHE A 624 14.17 28.37 -6.20
N GLU A 625 13.80 29.03 -5.12
CA GLU A 625 14.67 30.02 -4.45
C GLU A 625 16.05 29.42 -4.15
N GLY A 626 17.12 30.12 -4.54
CA GLY A 626 18.48 29.68 -4.25
C GLY A 626 18.98 28.48 -5.07
N CYS A 627 18.28 28.03 -6.11
CA CYS A 627 18.75 26.99 -7.03
C CYS A 627 19.91 27.53 -7.91
N SER A 628 21.01 27.85 -7.25
CA SER A 628 22.13 28.62 -7.86
C SER A 628 22.91 27.85 -8.93
N LYS A 629 22.72 26.52 -9.06
CA LYS A 629 23.36 25.70 -10.09
C LYS A 629 22.44 25.38 -11.28
N LEU A 630 21.16 25.68 -11.17
CA LEU A 630 20.18 25.42 -12.21
C LEU A 630 20.43 26.34 -13.40
N THR A 631 20.67 25.79 -14.62
CA THR A 631 21.00 26.58 -15.81
C THR A 631 19.82 26.79 -16.72
N SER A 632 18.87 25.87 -16.75
CA SER A 632 17.65 25.97 -17.55
C SER A 632 16.47 25.34 -16.78
N LEU A 633 15.26 25.83 -17.05
CA LEU A 633 14.05 25.30 -16.43
C LEU A 633 12.90 25.36 -17.45
N ASP A 634 12.27 24.19 -17.65
CA ASP A 634 11.09 24.05 -18.51
C ASP A 634 9.84 23.88 -17.63
N LEU A 635 8.96 24.88 -17.68
CA LEU A 635 7.67 24.91 -16.99
C LEU A 635 6.48 24.89 -17.97
N THR A 636 6.67 24.34 -19.16
CA THR A 636 5.64 24.31 -20.22
C THR A 636 4.41 23.50 -19.80
N THR A 637 4.54 22.54 -18.86
CA THR A 637 3.43 21.75 -18.32
C THR A 637 2.67 22.44 -17.18
N PHE A 638 3.20 23.54 -16.62
CA PHE A 638 2.60 24.23 -15.48
C PHE A 638 1.35 25.00 -15.91
N ASN A 639 0.29 24.78 -15.15
CA ASN A 639 -0.90 25.63 -15.14
C ASN A 639 -0.98 26.32 -13.77
N THR A 640 -0.85 27.63 -13.74
CA THR A 640 -0.79 28.42 -12.51
C THR A 640 -2.03 29.28 -12.29
N GLU A 641 -3.15 28.95 -12.97
CA GLU A 641 -4.41 29.72 -12.87
C GLU A 641 -4.91 29.89 -11.42
N ASN A 642 -4.66 28.93 -10.53
CA ASN A 642 -5.11 28.97 -9.13
C ASN A 642 -4.06 29.44 -8.15
N VAL A 643 -2.84 29.78 -8.61
CA VAL A 643 -1.75 30.17 -7.71
C VAL A 643 -1.95 31.58 -7.20
N GLN A 644 -2.01 31.72 -5.88
CA GLN A 644 -2.21 32.99 -5.17
C GLN A 644 -0.90 33.62 -4.68
N ASN A 645 0.16 32.85 -4.55
CA ASN A 645 1.45 33.30 -4.07
C ASN A 645 2.60 32.72 -4.92
N ASN A 646 3.31 33.61 -5.62
CA ASN A 646 4.51 33.31 -6.40
C ASN A 646 5.76 34.08 -5.87
N CYS A 647 5.72 34.54 -4.60
CA CYS A 647 6.79 35.28 -3.96
C CYS A 647 8.10 34.47 -4.02
N SER A 648 9.20 35.13 -4.41
CA SER A 648 10.55 34.56 -4.43
C SER A 648 10.71 33.27 -5.26
N MET A 649 9.77 32.93 -6.17
CA MET A 649 9.73 31.64 -6.85
C MET A 649 11.06 31.25 -7.51
N PHE A 650 11.77 32.20 -8.12
CA PHE A 650 13.08 32.00 -8.79
C PHE A 650 14.20 32.84 -8.15
N LYS A 651 13.99 33.35 -6.94
CA LYS A 651 14.95 34.20 -6.27
C LYS A 651 16.31 33.51 -6.14
N ASP A 652 17.39 34.22 -6.42
CA ASP A 652 18.79 33.77 -6.35
C ASP A 652 19.12 32.55 -7.25
N CYS A 653 18.32 32.27 -8.30
CA CYS A 653 18.69 31.35 -9.37
C CYS A 653 19.80 31.96 -10.25
N SER A 654 20.96 32.14 -9.66
CA SER A 654 22.05 32.99 -10.23
C SER A 654 22.67 32.45 -11.53
N SER A 655 22.56 31.14 -11.83
CA SER A 655 23.05 30.52 -13.06
C SER A 655 21.95 30.30 -14.11
N LEU A 656 20.71 30.63 -13.84
CA LEU A 656 19.57 30.40 -14.73
C LEU A 656 19.67 31.33 -15.95
N THR A 657 19.91 30.72 -17.13
CA THR A 657 20.02 31.46 -18.41
C THR A 657 18.76 31.34 -19.26
N SER A 658 18.00 30.25 -19.09
CA SER A 658 16.81 29.95 -19.88
C SER A 658 15.66 29.49 -18.97
N LEU A 659 14.53 30.17 -19.12
CA LEU A 659 13.30 29.85 -18.42
C LEU A 659 12.16 29.84 -19.44
N THR A 660 11.48 28.69 -19.57
CA THR A 660 10.38 28.51 -20.51
C THR A 660 9.07 28.36 -19.78
N PHE A 661 8.10 29.22 -20.07
CA PHE A 661 6.75 29.14 -19.55
C PHE A 661 5.77 28.55 -20.58
N GLY A 662 4.80 27.77 -20.12
CA GLY A 662 3.65 27.34 -20.90
C GLY A 662 2.43 28.21 -20.64
N ASN A 663 1.48 27.68 -19.87
CA ASN A 663 0.30 28.40 -19.39
C ASN A 663 0.53 28.99 -18.00
N PHE A 664 1.57 29.81 -17.89
CA PHE A 664 1.94 30.44 -16.63
C PHE A 664 1.19 31.76 -16.46
N TYR A 665 0.16 31.76 -15.62
CA TYR A 665 -0.67 32.91 -15.30
C TYR A 665 -0.39 33.38 -13.87
N VAL A 666 -0.47 34.70 -13.64
CA VAL A 666 -0.33 35.30 -12.30
C VAL A 666 -1.59 36.05 -11.87
N GLY A 667 -2.71 35.82 -12.59
CA GLY A 667 -3.93 36.63 -12.43
C GLY A 667 -4.60 36.56 -11.05
N PHE A 668 -4.37 35.50 -10.29
CA PHE A 668 -4.85 35.40 -8.90
C PHE A 668 -3.76 35.71 -7.87
N SER A 669 -2.54 35.92 -8.32
CA SER A 669 -1.43 36.25 -7.41
C SER A 669 -1.56 37.65 -6.84
N THR A 670 -1.44 37.75 -5.55
CA THR A 670 -1.39 39.06 -4.86
C THR A 670 0.04 39.50 -4.54
N ASN A 671 1.00 38.58 -4.60
CA ASN A 671 2.39 38.80 -4.23
C ASN A 671 3.35 38.22 -5.27
N LEU A 672 4.11 39.09 -5.96
CA LEU A 672 5.20 38.76 -6.88
C LEU A 672 6.55 39.29 -6.39
N SER A 673 6.62 39.61 -5.08
CA SER A 673 7.85 40.17 -4.51
C SER A 673 9.02 39.19 -4.70
N ALA A 674 10.17 39.74 -5.08
CA ALA A 674 11.42 39.00 -5.28
C ALA A 674 11.36 37.83 -6.27
N MET A 675 10.33 37.73 -7.13
CA MET A 675 10.11 36.56 -7.99
C MET A 675 11.33 36.17 -8.82
N PHE A 676 12.08 37.12 -9.37
CA PHE A 676 13.31 36.93 -10.16
C PHE A 676 14.54 37.60 -9.50
N GLN A 677 14.46 38.02 -8.24
CA GLN A 677 15.56 38.64 -7.54
C GLN A 677 16.82 37.76 -7.63
N GLY A 678 17.96 38.38 -7.96
CA GLY A 678 19.25 37.67 -8.03
C GLY A 678 19.43 36.72 -9.20
N CYS A 679 18.50 36.65 -10.17
CA CYS A 679 18.66 35.87 -11.42
C CYS A 679 19.71 36.53 -12.32
N SER A 680 20.95 36.55 -11.86
CA SER A 680 22.02 37.37 -12.48
C SER A 680 22.45 36.93 -13.87
N ALA A 681 22.24 35.66 -14.26
CA ALA A 681 22.57 35.13 -15.57
C ALA A 681 21.40 35.20 -16.57
N LEU A 682 20.17 35.52 -16.13
CA LEU A 682 18.99 35.56 -16.96
C LEU A 682 19.08 36.68 -18.01
N THR A 683 19.04 36.34 -19.30
CA THR A 683 19.19 37.30 -20.37
C THR A 683 17.87 37.83 -20.94
N SER A 684 16.80 37.04 -20.82
CA SER A 684 15.43 37.41 -21.19
C SER A 684 14.43 36.55 -20.46
N VAL A 685 13.20 37.04 -20.33
CA VAL A 685 12.06 36.31 -19.79
C VAL A 685 10.78 36.71 -20.53
N ASP A 686 9.95 35.74 -20.89
CA ASP A 686 8.66 35.99 -21.54
C ASP A 686 7.58 36.24 -20.47
N LEU A 687 7.10 37.48 -20.37
CA LEU A 687 6.05 37.89 -19.44
C LEU A 687 4.72 38.20 -20.17
N SER A 688 4.58 37.77 -21.41
CA SER A 688 3.43 38.11 -22.27
C SER A 688 2.07 37.63 -21.72
N LYS A 689 2.10 36.70 -20.76
CA LYS A 689 0.89 36.15 -20.09
C LYS A 689 0.74 36.60 -18.63
N PHE A 690 1.58 37.51 -18.16
CA PHE A 690 1.54 37.99 -16.78
C PHE A 690 0.45 39.06 -16.59
N ASN A 691 -0.77 38.61 -16.27
CA ASN A 691 -1.81 39.54 -15.85
C ASN A 691 -1.65 39.86 -14.35
N THR A 692 -1.20 41.09 -14.06
CA THR A 692 -0.86 41.53 -12.70
C THR A 692 -1.96 42.35 -12.02
N ALA A 693 -3.19 42.33 -12.54
CA ALA A 693 -4.28 43.19 -12.05
C ALA A 693 -4.61 43.06 -10.54
N ASN A 694 -4.33 41.88 -9.95
CA ASN A 694 -4.58 41.64 -8.52
C ASN A 694 -3.31 41.77 -7.64
N VAL A 695 -2.16 42.07 -8.24
CA VAL A 695 -0.89 42.14 -7.50
C VAL A 695 -0.81 43.42 -6.64
N ILE A 696 -0.43 43.22 -5.39
CA ILE A 696 -0.29 44.27 -4.38
C ILE A 696 1.19 44.60 -4.12
N ASP A 697 2.08 43.56 -4.19
CA ASP A 697 3.49 43.71 -3.87
C ASP A 697 4.38 43.18 -5.03
N MET A 698 5.23 44.08 -5.54
CA MET A 698 6.23 43.83 -6.60
C MET A 698 7.65 44.19 -6.17
N GLN A 699 7.88 44.38 -4.85
CA GLN A 699 9.22 44.73 -4.38
C GLN A 699 10.27 43.70 -4.80
N TYR A 700 11.45 44.14 -5.16
CA TYR A 700 12.60 43.30 -5.57
C TYR A 700 12.37 42.38 -6.78
N MET A 701 11.26 42.52 -7.52
CA MET A 701 10.84 41.51 -8.52
C MET A 701 11.94 41.13 -9.51
N PHE A 702 12.75 42.09 -10.00
CA PHE A 702 13.87 41.90 -10.90
C PHE A 702 15.21 42.42 -10.30
N ASP A 703 15.28 42.65 -8.98
CA ASP A 703 16.48 43.16 -8.35
C ASP A 703 17.69 42.23 -8.59
N GLY A 704 18.77 42.79 -9.11
CA GLY A 704 20.02 42.04 -9.40
C GLY A 704 19.98 41.16 -10.63
N CYS A 705 19.01 41.32 -11.54
CA CYS A 705 19.00 40.67 -12.86
C CYS A 705 20.02 41.32 -13.80
N LYS A 706 21.30 41.08 -13.51
CA LYS A 706 22.45 41.85 -14.13
C LYS A 706 22.57 41.64 -15.62
N SER A 707 22.23 40.45 -16.17
CA SER A 707 22.39 40.12 -17.59
C SER A 707 21.15 40.43 -18.41
N LEU A 708 20.07 40.90 -17.81
CA LEU A 708 18.82 41.20 -18.49
C LEU A 708 18.99 42.45 -19.37
N ALA A 709 19.10 42.23 -20.68
CA ALA A 709 19.36 43.31 -21.64
C ALA A 709 18.08 44.01 -22.11
N SER A 710 16.95 43.31 -22.11
CA SER A 710 15.65 43.84 -22.45
C SER A 710 14.58 43.20 -21.56
N LEU A 711 13.52 43.96 -21.25
CA LEU A 711 12.41 43.48 -20.41
C LEU A 711 11.12 44.10 -20.93
N ASP A 712 10.18 43.25 -21.37
CA ASP A 712 8.85 43.65 -21.78
C ASP A 712 7.87 43.51 -20.61
N VAL A 713 7.42 44.61 -20.06
CA VAL A 713 6.42 44.70 -18.98
C VAL A 713 5.10 45.34 -19.48
N SER A 714 4.87 45.35 -20.78
CA SER A 714 3.71 45.96 -21.41
C SER A 714 2.36 45.35 -20.94
N MET A 715 2.37 44.09 -20.49
CA MET A 715 1.20 43.38 -19.97
C MET A 715 0.91 43.66 -18.49
N PHE A 716 1.79 44.38 -17.78
CA PHE A 716 1.62 44.64 -16.37
C PHE A 716 0.52 45.66 -16.11
N ASP A 717 -0.51 45.27 -15.38
CA ASP A 717 -1.46 46.18 -14.73
C ASP A 717 -0.98 46.43 -13.28
N THR A 718 -0.58 47.66 -13.00
CA THR A 718 -0.01 48.04 -11.71
C THR A 718 -0.95 48.88 -10.84
N GLY A 719 -2.25 48.94 -11.25
CA GLY A 719 -3.24 49.81 -10.60
C GLY A 719 -3.48 49.52 -9.10
N ASN A 720 -3.28 48.27 -8.67
CA ASN A 720 -3.44 47.85 -7.27
C ASN A 720 -2.14 47.72 -6.49
N VAL A 721 -0.98 47.96 -7.13
CA VAL A 721 0.32 47.80 -6.45
C VAL A 721 0.56 48.92 -5.44
N LEU A 722 0.97 48.50 -4.25
CA LEU A 722 1.31 49.39 -3.14
C LEU A 722 2.83 49.55 -2.94
N ASN A 723 3.62 48.55 -3.35
CA ASN A 723 5.05 48.47 -3.09
C ASN A 723 5.83 48.05 -4.34
N MET A 724 6.77 48.95 -4.76
CA MET A 724 7.69 48.75 -5.89
C MET A 724 9.14 48.99 -5.48
N CYS A 725 9.47 48.86 -4.17
CA CYS A 725 10.86 49.02 -3.70
C CYS A 725 11.80 48.08 -4.42
N ASN A 726 12.92 48.59 -4.94
CA ASN A 726 13.98 47.82 -5.64
C ASN A 726 13.48 47.01 -6.85
N MET A 727 12.31 47.28 -7.42
CA MET A 727 11.69 46.41 -8.44
C MET A 727 12.60 46.11 -9.60
N PHE A 728 13.38 47.08 -10.11
CA PHE A 728 14.34 46.96 -11.19
C PHE A 728 15.77 47.30 -10.76
N SER A 729 16.06 47.26 -9.46
CA SER A 729 17.39 47.61 -8.94
C SER A 729 18.46 46.63 -9.49
N GLY A 730 19.62 47.16 -9.87
CA GLY A 730 20.75 46.31 -10.31
C GLY A 730 20.60 45.56 -11.63
N CYS A 731 19.62 45.87 -12.47
CA CYS A 731 19.52 45.37 -13.84
C CYS A 731 20.53 46.09 -14.74
N SER A 732 21.81 45.87 -14.49
CA SER A 732 22.91 46.71 -15.02
C SER A 732 23.12 46.63 -16.55
N SER A 733 22.57 45.60 -17.22
CA SER A 733 22.63 45.47 -18.70
C SER A 733 21.41 46.08 -19.40
N LEU A 734 20.37 46.45 -18.65
CA LEU A 734 19.15 47.03 -19.22
C LEU A 734 19.45 48.41 -19.80
N THR A 735 19.11 48.65 -21.09
CA THR A 735 19.37 49.92 -21.78
C THR A 735 18.16 50.81 -21.88
N GLU A 736 16.96 50.24 -21.93
CA GLU A 736 15.70 50.96 -21.94
C GLU A 736 14.61 50.18 -21.17
N LEU A 737 13.66 50.93 -20.64
CA LEU A 737 12.53 50.33 -19.90
C LEU A 737 11.25 51.10 -20.27
N ASP A 738 10.23 50.38 -20.77
CA ASP A 738 8.95 50.96 -21.14
C ASP A 738 7.92 50.74 -20.04
N LEU A 739 7.54 51.80 -19.33
CA LEU A 739 6.56 51.85 -18.25
C LEU A 739 5.29 52.62 -18.65
N MET A 740 5.00 52.81 -19.96
CA MET A 740 3.85 53.60 -20.42
C MET A 740 2.50 53.05 -19.90
N ASN A 741 2.46 51.74 -19.55
CA ASN A 741 1.23 51.12 -18.98
C ASN A 741 1.19 51.16 -17.46
N PHE A 742 2.25 51.59 -16.77
CA PHE A 742 2.28 51.58 -15.32
C PHE A 742 1.38 52.68 -14.73
N SER A 743 0.42 52.27 -13.91
CA SER A 743 -0.41 53.14 -13.09
C SER A 743 0.10 53.08 -11.65
N THR A 744 0.75 54.17 -11.17
CA THR A 744 1.38 54.15 -9.85
C THR A 744 0.69 55.03 -8.83
N SER A 745 -0.60 55.41 -9.08
CA SER A 745 -1.38 56.27 -8.21
C SER A 745 -1.56 55.75 -6.78
N ASN A 746 -1.51 54.42 -6.61
CA ASN A 746 -1.65 53.76 -5.30
C ASN A 746 -0.32 53.37 -4.65
N VAL A 747 0.80 53.48 -5.37
CA VAL A 747 2.09 53.03 -4.87
C VAL A 747 2.61 53.94 -3.76
N GLN A 748 2.86 53.36 -2.59
CA GLN A 748 3.32 54.04 -1.40
C GLN A 748 4.83 54.04 -1.25
N THR A 749 5.53 53.02 -1.79
CA THR A 749 6.96 52.86 -1.62
C THR A 749 7.65 52.48 -2.93
N MET A 750 8.70 53.26 -3.29
CA MET A 750 9.52 53.12 -4.51
C MET A 750 11.03 53.27 -4.20
N ASP A 751 11.48 53.01 -2.97
CA ASP A 751 12.91 53.18 -2.60
C ASP A 751 13.77 52.32 -3.55
N ASN A 752 14.84 52.93 -4.11
CA ASN A 752 15.81 52.29 -5.00
C ASN A 752 15.22 51.58 -6.26
N MET A 753 14.00 51.93 -6.71
CA MET A 753 13.28 51.19 -7.75
C MET A 753 14.12 50.92 -8.99
N PHE A 754 14.99 51.82 -9.41
CA PHE A 754 15.91 51.70 -10.56
C PHE A 754 17.38 51.76 -10.17
N ALA A 755 17.73 51.74 -8.89
CA ALA A 755 19.10 51.94 -8.42
C ALA A 755 20.09 50.94 -9.06
N GLY A 756 21.31 51.39 -9.39
CA GLY A 756 22.37 50.53 -9.91
C GLY A 756 22.27 50.17 -11.40
N ASN A 757 21.29 50.70 -12.13
CA ASN A 757 21.12 50.46 -13.59
C ASN A 757 22.08 51.32 -14.40
N SER A 758 23.37 51.01 -14.40
CA SER A 758 24.42 51.84 -15.00
C SER A 758 24.32 51.98 -16.52
N SER A 759 23.70 51.01 -17.24
CA SER A 759 23.51 51.04 -18.70
C SER A 759 22.16 51.63 -19.11
N LEU A 760 21.26 51.91 -18.20
CA LEU A 760 19.92 52.40 -18.51
C LEU A 760 19.94 53.81 -19.02
N VAL A 761 19.52 54.00 -20.27
CA VAL A 761 19.51 55.30 -20.94
C VAL A 761 18.12 55.91 -20.93
N TRP A 762 17.09 55.14 -21.20
CA TRP A 762 15.73 55.60 -21.30
C TRP A 762 14.78 54.86 -20.39
N ILE A 763 13.95 55.63 -19.60
CA ILE A 763 12.75 55.13 -18.97
C ILE A 763 11.59 55.86 -19.59
N PHE A 764 10.72 55.12 -20.29
CA PHE A 764 9.53 55.69 -20.89
C PHE A 764 8.36 55.60 -19.93
N ALA A 765 7.67 56.74 -19.68
CA ALA A 765 6.48 56.75 -18.86
C ALA A 765 5.57 57.92 -19.32
N ASP A 766 4.32 57.87 -18.94
CA ASP A 766 3.34 58.94 -19.12
C ASP A 766 2.79 59.46 -17.81
N SER A 767 1.67 60.23 -17.88
CA SER A 767 1.03 60.81 -16.71
C SER A 767 0.39 59.80 -15.75
N LYS A 768 0.27 58.49 -16.11
CA LYS A 768 -0.21 57.41 -15.24
C LYS A 768 0.85 57.04 -14.19
N PHE A 769 2.14 57.27 -14.53
CA PHE A 769 3.21 57.08 -13.56
C PHE A 769 3.23 58.34 -12.62
N SER A 770 2.57 58.20 -11.49
CA SER A 770 2.40 59.26 -10.50
C SER A 770 3.15 58.87 -9.20
N THR A 771 3.88 59.88 -8.64
CA THR A 771 4.50 59.70 -7.32
C THR A 771 3.71 60.40 -6.20
N ALA A 772 2.45 60.82 -6.47
CA ALA A 772 1.67 61.60 -5.52
C ALA A 772 1.33 60.86 -4.20
N SER A 773 1.13 59.54 -4.27
CA SER A 773 0.91 58.67 -3.10
C SER A 773 2.18 58.13 -2.48
N CYS A 774 3.34 58.40 -3.11
CA CYS A 774 4.62 57.87 -2.67
C CYS A 774 5.10 58.56 -1.39
N THR A 775 5.28 57.80 -0.34
CA THR A 775 5.79 58.28 0.98
C THR A 775 7.29 57.96 1.14
N ARG A 776 7.81 56.99 0.37
CA ARG A 776 9.18 56.51 0.40
C ARG A 776 9.69 56.21 -1.00
N GLY A 777 10.71 56.87 -1.47
CA GLY A 777 11.29 56.74 -2.79
C GLY A 777 12.73 57.28 -2.85
N ASN A 778 13.48 57.07 -1.74
CA ASN A 778 14.86 57.52 -1.64
C ASN A 778 15.77 56.69 -2.56
N GLY A 779 16.74 57.29 -3.17
CA GLY A 779 17.74 56.57 -3.99
C GLY A 779 17.17 55.90 -5.24
N MET A 780 15.96 56.25 -5.70
CA MET A 780 15.25 55.63 -6.80
C MET A 780 16.13 55.51 -8.06
N PHE A 781 16.98 56.49 -8.36
CA PHE A 781 17.87 56.57 -9.51
C PHE A 781 19.34 56.44 -9.14
N ASN A 782 19.67 56.05 -7.91
CA ASN A 782 21.06 55.98 -7.44
C ASN A 782 21.92 55.08 -8.37
N GLY A 783 23.02 55.61 -8.93
CA GLY A 783 23.90 54.83 -9.83
C GLY A 783 23.40 54.64 -11.24
N CYS A 784 22.32 55.32 -11.68
CA CYS A 784 21.82 55.28 -13.07
C CYS A 784 22.60 56.25 -13.99
N VAL A 785 23.92 56.10 -14.07
CA VAL A 785 24.83 57.11 -14.63
C VAL A 785 24.64 57.42 -16.12
N SER A 786 23.98 56.55 -16.86
CA SER A 786 23.69 56.71 -18.30
C SER A 786 22.33 57.33 -18.58
N LEU A 787 21.53 57.56 -17.56
CA LEU A 787 20.14 57.96 -17.72
C LEU A 787 19.98 59.37 -18.34
N LEU A 788 19.14 59.43 -19.37
CA LEU A 788 18.80 60.62 -20.09
C LEU A 788 17.28 60.87 -19.94
N GLY A 789 16.89 62.16 -19.75
CA GLY A 789 15.52 62.57 -19.68
C GLY A 789 15.42 64.07 -19.98
N ALA A 790 14.47 64.76 -19.34
CA ALA A 790 14.45 66.21 -19.34
C ALA A 790 15.70 66.82 -18.70
N ILE A 791 16.40 66.06 -17.85
CA ILE A 791 17.72 66.39 -17.30
C ILE A 791 18.65 65.19 -17.47
N ASN A 792 19.97 65.46 -17.54
CA ASN A 792 21.00 64.43 -17.48
C ASN A 792 21.13 63.88 -16.02
N TYR A 793 21.64 62.68 -15.89
CA TYR A 793 21.88 62.11 -14.57
C TYR A 793 22.71 63.05 -13.67
N ASP A 794 22.26 63.26 -12.45
CA ASP A 794 22.90 64.03 -11.42
C ASP A 794 22.82 63.27 -10.08
N ALA A 795 23.96 62.89 -9.53
CA ALA A 795 24.07 62.09 -8.31
C ALA A 795 23.44 62.73 -7.06
N SER A 796 23.15 64.05 -7.10
CA SER A 796 22.42 64.76 -6.05
C SER A 796 20.90 64.69 -6.20
N LYS A 797 20.39 64.14 -7.35
CA LYS A 797 18.98 64.15 -7.73
C LYS A 797 18.50 62.71 -7.92
N THR A 798 18.54 61.88 -6.90
CA THR A 798 18.30 60.43 -7.03
C THR A 798 16.96 59.96 -6.45
N ASP A 799 16.17 60.86 -5.90
CA ASP A 799 14.90 60.51 -5.26
C ASP A 799 13.70 60.50 -6.24
N TYR A 800 12.55 59.99 -5.82
CA TYR A 800 11.33 59.81 -6.62
C TYR A 800 10.75 61.13 -7.23
N LYS A 801 11.17 62.31 -6.71
CA LYS A 801 10.76 63.59 -7.23
C LYS A 801 11.20 63.77 -8.68
N TYR A 802 12.25 63.12 -9.09
CA TYR A 802 12.77 63.12 -10.46
C TYR A 802 12.16 62.08 -11.39
N ALA A 803 11.14 61.35 -10.95
CA ALA A 803 10.39 60.36 -11.73
C ALA A 803 9.28 61.03 -12.54
N ASN A 804 9.64 61.92 -13.47
CA ASN A 804 8.69 62.62 -14.32
C ASN A 804 9.37 63.05 -15.65
N CYS A 805 8.51 63.36 -16.65
CA CYS A 805 8.93 63.76 -17.98
C CYS A 805 9.25 65.25 -18.16
N SER A 806 9.03 66.10 -17.14
CA SER A 806 9.15 67.54 -17.26
C SER A 806 10.48 68.07 -16.72
N THR A 807 10.87 67.60 -15.54
CA THR A 807 12.03 68.06 -14.78
C THR A 807 12.88 66.91 -14.27
N GLY A 808 12.58 65.72 -14.73
CA GLY A 808 13.15 64.48 -14.23
C GLY A 808 13.78 63.58 -15.32
N TYR A 809 13.87 62.28 -15.03
CA TYR A 809 14.59 61.34 -15.84
C TYR A 809 13.70 60.56 -16.81
N PHE A 810 12.38 60.72 -16.83
CA PHE A 810 11.49 60.00 -17.71
C PHE A 810 11.38 60.64 -19.08
N ALA A 811 11.17 59.83 -20.10
CA ALA A 811 10.94 60.27 -21.45
C ALA A 811 9.50 59.91 -21.89
N ASP A 812 8.82 60.78 -22.58
CA ASP A 812 7.52 60.51 -23.18
C ASP A 812 7.72 59.97 -24.59
N LYS A 813 7.50 58.66 -24.72
CA LYS A 813 7.67 57.92 -25.97
C LYS A 813 6.81 58.50 -27.11
N ASN A 814 5.65 59.07 -26.79
CA ASN A 814 4.68 59.63 -27.76
C ASN A 814 5.18 60.94 -28.42
N LYS A 815 6.16 61.64 -27.77
CA LYS A 815 6.70 62.86 -28.32
C LYS A 815 7.66 62.64 -29.49
N GLY A 816 8.02 61.38 -29.77
CA GLY A 816 8.96 61.07 -30.80
C GLY A 816 10.39 61.54 -30.50
N ARG A 817 11.36 61.04 -31.27
CA ARG A 817 12.76 61.44 -31.19
C ARG A 817 13.04 62.59 -32.21
N ASN A 818 13.84 63.54 -31.81
CA ASN A 818 14.37 64.58 -32.70
C ASN A 818 15.87 64.43 -32.89
N THR A 819 16.39 64.87 -34.01
CA THR A 819 17.83 64.91 -34.25
C THR A 819 18.38 66.18 -33.62
N TYR A 820 19.34 66.03 -32.75
CA TYR A 820 20.07 67.12 -32.10
C TYR A 820 21.52 67.11 -32.48
N VAL A 821 22.12 68.27 -32.45
CA VAL A 821 23.55 68.49 -32.72
C VAL A 821 24.22 69.13 -31.54
N ARG A 822 25.27 68.56 -31.05
CA ARG A 822 26.09 69.11 -29.94
C ARG A 822 27.46 69.46 -30.42
N TRP A 823 27.90 70.65 -30.07
CA TRP A 823 29.26 71.12 -30.27
C TRP A 823 30.01 71.19 -28.94
N ASN A 824 31.14 70.49 -28.81
CA ASN A 824 31.96 70.52 -27.62
C ASN A 824 33.32 71.20 -27.78
N ASN A 825 33.41 72.23 -28.67
CA ASN A 825 34.58 72.96 -29.04
C ASN A 825 35.57 72.26 -30.00
N THR A 826 35.43 70.95 -30.19
CA THR A 826 36.31 70.22 -31.08
C THR A 826 35.58 69.21 -31.96
N VAL A 827 34.48 68.68 -31.51
CA VAL A 827 33.66 67.61 -32.20
C VAL A 827 32.20 68.06 -32.26
N LEU A 828 31.65 67.91 -33.51
CA LEU A 828 30.22 68.04 -33.73
C LEU A 828 29.61 66.66 -33.68
N THR A 829 28.73 66.39 -32.70
CA THR A 829 28.09 65.13 -32.48
C THR A 829 26.62 65.22 -32.89
N PHE A 830 26.16 64.41 -33.83
CA PHE A 830 24.76 64.24 -34.17
C PHE A 830 24.19 63.08 -33.39
N TYR A 831 23.07 63.29 -32.75
CA TYR A 831 22.41 62.21 -32.03
C TYR A 831 20.86 62.36 -32.12
N TYR A 832 20.18 61.22 -31.93
CA TYR A 832 18.72 61.14 -32.00
C TYR A 832 18.18 60.89 -30.62
N SER A 833 17.41 61.88 -30.09
CA SER A 833 17.01 61.89 -28.69
C SER A 833 15.57 62.39 -28.52
N TYR A 834 14.90 61.97 -27.45
CA TYR A 834 13.59 62.51 -27.05
C TYR A 834 13.68 63.92 -26.40
N TYR A 835 14.84 64.30 -25.90
CA TYR A 835 15.05 65.63 -25.26
C TYR A 835 16.27 66.33 -25.78
N LYS A 836 16.08 67.65 -25.93
CA LYS A 836 17.18 68.61 -26.17
C LYS A 836 17.95 68.77 -24.86
N GLN A 837 19.23 68.58 -24.85
CA GLN A 837 20.08 68.79 -23.72
C GLN A 837 20.76 70.16 -23.76
N SER A 838 21.28 70.66 -22.63
CA SER A 838 22.01 71.92 -22.58
C SER A 838 23.21 71.87 -23.55
N GLY A 839 23.29 72.87 -24.47
CA GLY A 839 24.27 72.90 -25.49
C GLY A 839 23.95 72.21 -26.85
N ASP A 840 22.71 71.68 -26.96
CA ASP A 840 22.22 71.09 -28.21
C ASP A 840 21.59 72.09 -29.14
N TYR A 841 21.77 71.89 -30.47
CA TYR A 841 21.10 72.60 -31.57
C TYR A 841 20.16 71.61 -32.25
N GLU A 842 18.99 72.07 -32.70
CA GLU A 842 18.04 71.33 -33.49
C GLU A 842 18.46 71.21 -34.95
#